data_dd489f59f66b4bd403045d38087733b0
#
_entry.id   dd489f59f66b4bd403045d38087733b0
#
_cell.length_a   1.000
_cell.length_b   1.000
_cell.length_c   1.000
_cell.angle_alpha   90.00
_cell.angle_beta   90.00
_cell.angle_gamma   90.00
#
_symmetry.space_group_name_H-M   'P 1'
#
loop_
_entity.id
_entity.type
_entity.pdbx_description
1 polymer ?
#
loop_
_entity_poly.entity_id
_entity_poly.type
_entity_poly.pdbx_seq_one_letter_code
_entity_poly.pdbx_strand_id
1 'polypeptide(L)'
;MKTRKFKVKNGIGGTWVTLQGTTKHEVQTTRDRENRETLKSIVTVCAIGSKLLLSHEKKKRIYRWRAAQRRREPNCYAANKQLEAEMSIPVGSVIGGMIMDEFDKRVIEAFPGKAVRKDLTGLMKKGANVPTYVLEYLLGMYCTTDDDDEMRIGLDKIKKILSENYVRPDQSDYVKSKIKENGQYTVIDKVTVRLDEKEDKYVASFTNLDLKDFEVNSDLVVHNEKLLIGGIWCIIKIEYVGLEQDDEEDEYEEDIFEGNKKKCKKLKKKKSRYESPFAIAALKPIQMANLDLDEIIEARQQFTKDEWITILLRSAGYEPDELDEKQKFHYLLRFVPFIQKNYNLVELGPRGAGKSHVYSELSPYSILMSSGHTTVSNMFYNMASHRVGLVGNWDCVAFDEVGGIKGSDADMVQIMKNYMANGSFARGSDSISSDASIAFEGNTFRSVEDMLRTTNLFEPFPEGFNNDSAFFDRIHAYLPGWETPKLRASLFTNRYGLISDCFSEFCHAMRKYDFTNSFGEYFALNDNFNTRDDTAVRRTFSGLAKLIYPDEQMDKEEARELLVYAIECRRRVKEQLRKMNPAEFSDVMLGYIDLDTNEEFIVDLPEISGGTLIPDTFGKPGYVYAVGRSYDDKNIGIYRFENKLIEGNGKLSFRNVEGLAGAPRSVKDSITAAFNYFIQNSRKLIDGKYDDFDYSLYYNDLQNRNVSEEVSIAEVVGLFSALSNRPVMPSLVICGRVVMSGETMPVITMLDEIFVTAANAGAKKILLPENSRANYEQLSDKMKSEISAEFYSTPLEAAKIALGVEL
;
A
#
# COMPACT_ATOMS: atom_id res chain seq x y z
N MET A 1 -31.38 -13.97 44.37
CA MET A 1 -30.77 -14.52 43.13
C MET A 1 -30.63 -13.41 42.10
N LYS A 2 -29.42 -12.95 41.83
CA LYS A 2 -29.18 -11.94 40.79
C LYS A 2 -28.64 -12.63 39.54
N THR A 3 -29.45 -12.78 38.51
CA THR A 3 -29.10 -13.27 37.18
C THR A 3 -28.42 -12.14 36.43
N ARG A 4 -27.21 -12.35 35.93
CA ARG A 4 -26.55 -11.41 35.03
C ARG A 4 -26.57 -11.98 33.60
N LYS A 5 -27.13 -11.21 32.68
CA LYS A 5 -27.13 -11.51 31.23
C LYS A 5 -25.92 -10.86 30.59
N PHE A 6 -25.21 -11.63 29.79
CA PHE A 6 -24.09 -11.12 28.98
C PHE A 6 -24.39 -11.31 27.49
N LYS A 7 -24.14 -10.29 26.71
CA LYS A 7 -24.31 -10.34 25.26
C LYS A 7 -22.95 -10.65 24.62
N VAL A 8 -22.83 -11.81 24.00
CA VAL A 8 -21.69 -12.16 23.19
C VAL A 8 -22.06 -11.87 21.73
N LYS A 9 -21.34 -10.97 21.10
CA LYS A 9 -21.55 -10.61 19.70
C LYS A 9 -20.62 -11.48 18.85
N ASN A 10 -21.14 -12.51 18.23
CA ASN A 10 -20.51 -13.19 17.10
C ASN A 10 -20.93 -12.47 15.82
N GLY A 11 -20.08 -12.42 14.84
CA GLY A 11 -20.19 -11.60 13.62
C GLY A 11 -21.41 -11.87 12.73
N ILE A 12 -22.32 -12.76 13.10
CA ILE A 12 -23.58 -13.00 12.39
C ILE A 12 -24.62 -13.43 13.45
N GLY A 13 -25.51 -12.52 13.82
CA GLY A 13 -26.67 -12.80 14.67
C GLY A 13 -26.35 -13.00 16.16
N GLY A 14 -26.74 -12.06 17.00
CA GLY A 14 -26.45 -12.13 18.44
C GLY A 14 -27.36 -13.15 19.14
N THR A 15 -26.81 -14.22 19.66
CA THR A 15 -27.47 -15.18 20.56
C THR A 15 -27.26 -14.78 22.01
N TRP A 16 -28.29 -14.89 22.81
CA TRP A 16 -28.24 -14.68 24.27
C TRP A 16 -27.88 -15.98 24.96
N VAL A 17 -26.83 -15.99 25.75
CA VAL A 17 -26.50 -17.11 26.63
C VAL A 17 -26.81 -16.70 28.06
N THR A 18 -27.68 -17.44 28.70
CA THR A 18 -28.03 -17.25 30.11
C THR A 18 -27.28 -18.30 30.92
N LEU A 19 -26.37 -17.88 31.77
CA LEU A 19 -25.68 -18.75 32.72
C LEU A 19 -26.36 -18.55 34.10
N GLN A 20 -26.97 -19.60 34.61
CA GLN A 20 -27.42 -19.69 36.02
C GLN A 20 -26.32 -20.41 36.82
N GLY A 21 -25.74 -19.71 37.78
CA GLY A 21 -24.76 -20.29 38.71
C GLY A 21 -25.01 -19.81 40.12
N THR A 22 -25.38 -20.69 40.98
CA THR A 22 -25.42 -20.52 42.43
C THR A 22 -24.25 -21.28 43.03
N THR A 23 -23.30 -20.52 43.59
CA THR A 23 -22.20 -20.97 44.48
C THR A 23 -21.13 -21.95 43.96
N LYS A 24 -19.94 -21.80 44.50
CA LYS A 24 -18.66 -22.40 44.13
C LYS A 24 -18.55 -23.93 44.14
N HIS A 25 -19.60 -24.66 44.50
CA HIS A 25 -19.59 -26.12 44.72
C HIS A 25 -20.28 -26.97 43.64
N GLU A 26 -21.10 -26.39 42.77
CA GLU A 26 -21.90 -27.17 41.80
C GLU A 26 -21.25 -27.40 40.42
N VAL A 27 -20.06 -26.93 40.20
CA VAL A 27 -19.33 -27.11 38.91
C VAL A 27 -18.60 -28.45 38.83
N GLN A 28 -18.67 -29.28 39.87
CA GLN A 28 -17.83 -30.51 39.95
C GLN A 28 -18.50 -31.79 39.48
N THR A 29 -19.77 -31.78 39.02
CA THR A 29 -20.50 -33.04 38.77
C THR A 29 -21.22 -33.18 37.42
N THR A 30 -20.80 -32.53 36.38
CA THR A 30 -21.30 -32.87 35.03
C THR A 30 -20.15 -33.43 34.17
N ARG A 31 -20.05 -34.76 34.13
CA ARG A 31 -19.24 -35.56 33.23
C ARG A 31 -19.98 -35.72 31.91
N ASP A 32 -19.83 -34.79 30.97
CA ASP A 32 -20.17 -35.03 29.56
C ASP A 32 -19.04 -34.53 28.66
N ARG A 33 -18.60 -35.39 27.76
CA ARG A 33 -17.45 -35.17 26.85
C ARG A 33 -17.70 -34.01 25.88
N GLU A 34 -18.92 -33.79 25.45
CA GLU A 34 -19.29 -32.70 24.52
C GLU A 34 -19.15 -31.30 25.14
N ASN A 35 -19.41 -31.14 26.42
CA ASN A 35 -19.24 -29.85 27.11
C ASN A 35 -17.79 -29.49 27.35
N ARG A 36 -16.87 -30.46 27.30
CA ARG A 36 -15.42 -30.22 27.39
C ARG A 36 -14.83 -29.62 26.09
N GLU A 37 -15.33 -30.02 24.94
CA GLU A 37 -14.85 -29.46 23.65
C GLU A 37 -15.42 -28.04 23.42
N THR A 38 -16.66 -27.80 23.78
CA THR A 38 -17.27 -26.46 23.70
C THR A 38 -16.59 -25.46 24.66
N LEU A 39 -16.24 -25.89 25.86
CA LEU A 39 -15.45 -25.08 26.80
C LEU A 39 -13.99 -24.86 26.36
N LYS A 40 -13.37 -25.83 25.73
CA LYS A 40 -12.05 -25.68 25.13
C LYS A 40 -12.06 -24.67 23.98
N SER A 41 -13.06 -24.71 23.09
CA SER A 41 -13.20 -23.74 21.99
C SER A 41 -13.48 -22.32 22.52
N ILE A 42 -14.29 -22.15 23.54
CA ILE A 42 -14.54 -20.84 24.17
C ILE A 42 -13.27 -20.29 24.85
N VAL A 43 -12.47 -21.13 25.49
CA VAL A 43 -11.22 -20.73 26.13
C VAL A 43 -10.15 -20.41 25.08
N THR A 44 -10.12 -21.12 23.95
CA THR A 44 -9.21 -20.84 22.83
C THR A 44 -9.57 -19.53 22.11
N VAL A 45 -10.86 -19.27 21.88
CA VAL A 45 -11.34 -18.01 21.30
C VAL A 45 -11.08 -16.82 22.25
N CYS A 46 -11.22 -17.00 23.56
CA CYS A 46 -10.85 -15.95 24.52
C CYS A 46 -9.33 -15.70 24.62
N ALA A 47 -8.49 -16.70 24.33
CA ALA A 47 -7.03 -16.56 24.33
C ALA A 47 -6.49 -15.82 23.09
N ILE A 48 -7.17 -15.93 21.95
CA ILE A 48 -6.79 -15.25 20.70
C ILE A 48 -7.32 -13.79 20.67
N GLY A 49 -8.46 -13.51 21.34
CA GLY A 49 -9.06 -12.16 21.40
C GLY A 49 -8.48 -11.18 22.42
N SER A 50 -7.52 -11.58 23.26
CA SER A 50 -7.15 -10.83 24.48
C SER A 50 -5.88 -9.97 24.38
N LYS A 51 -5.51 -9.52 23.17
CA LYS A 51 -4.48 -8.44 23.05
C LYS A 51 -5.06 -7.02 23.11
N LEU A 52 -6.35 -6.85 23.29
CA LEU A 52 -6.99 -5.53 23.32
C LEU A 52 -7.92 -5.36 24.55
N LEU A 53 -7.56 -4.38 25.39
CA LEU A 53 -8.41 -3.70 26.36
C LEU A 53 -8.95 -4.52 27.58
N LEU A 54 -8.07 -4.95 28.44
CA LEU A 54 -8.45 -5.30 29.81
C LEU A 54 -7.75 -4.38 30.82
N SER A 55 -8.50 -3.78 31.76
CA SER A 55 -7.98 -2.97 32.85
C SER A 55 -6.96 -3.74 33.71
N HIS A 56 -6.02 -3.02 34.32
CA HIS A 56 -4.93 -3.59 35.14
C HIS A 56 -5.40 -4.56 36.23
N GLU A 57 -6.58 -4.34 36.83
CA GLU A 57 -7.19 -5.24 37.82
C GLU A 57 -7.71 -6.56 37.24
N LYS A 58 -8.24 -6.57 36.01
CA LYS A 58 -8.68 -7.79 35.32
C LYS A 58 -7.49 -8.68 34.95
N LYS A 59 -6.37 -8.06 34.53
CA LYS A 59 -5.11 -8.79 34.27
C LYS A 59 -4.57 -9.45 35.55
N LYS A 60 -4.58 -8.75 36.71
CA LYS A 60 -4.18 -9.32 37.99
C LYS A 60 -5.06 -10.49 38.46
N ARG A 61 -6.36 -10.46 38.15
CA ARG A 61 -7.28 -11.55 38.49
C ARG A 61 -7.04 -12.80 37.62
N ILE A 62 -6.76 -12.62 36.35
CA ILE A 62 -6.41 -13.73 35.42
C ILE A 62 -5.05 -14.34 35.81
N TYR A 63 -4.08 -13.51 36.20
CA TYR A 63 -2.77 -14.01 36.68
C TYR A 63 -2.91 -14.83 37.99
N ARG A 64 -3.72 -14.35 38.94
CA ARG A 64 -3.99 -15.09 40.19
C ARG A 64 -4.75 -16.39 39.95
N TRP A 65 -5.68 -16.41 39.00
CA TRP A 65 -6.41 -17.61 38.61
C TRP A 65 -5.48 -18.64 37.91
N ARG A 66 -4.60 -18.19 36.99
CA ARG A 66 -3.56 -19.04 36.36
C ARG A 66 -2.57 -19.62 37.37
N ALA A 67 -2.18 -18.83 38.34
CA ALA A 67 -1.27 -19.27 39.41
C ALA A 67 -1.94 -20.29 40.37
N ALA A 68 -3.26 -20.20 40.57
CA ALA A 68 -4.03 -21.14 41.39
C ALA A 68 -4.27 -22.49 40.67
N GLN A 69 -4.40 -22.48 39.36
CA GLN A 69 -4.49 -23.73 38.57
C GLN A 69 -3.15 -24.48 38.47
N ARG A 70 -2.03 -23.77 38.34
CA ARG A 70 -0.68 -24.37 38.33
C ARG A 70 -0.34 -25.16 39.61
N ARG A 71 -1.03 -24.90 40.74
CA ARG A 71 -0.83 -25.61 41.99
C ARG A 71 -1.67 -26.89 42.13
N ARG A 72 -2.57 -27.19 41.18
CA ARG A 72 -3.50 -28.32 41.31
C ARG A 72 -3.21 -29.55 40.42
N GLU A 73 -2.37 -29.39 39.38
CA GLU A 73 -2.04 -30.51 38.48
C GLU A 73 -0.55 -30.48 38.06
N PRO A 74 0.32 -31.31 38.68
CA PRO A 74 1.74 -31.38 38.36
C PRO A 74 2.03 -31.87 36.94
N ASN A 75 1.15 -32.66 36.32
CA ASN A 75 1.38 -33.25 35.01
C ASN A 75 1.19 -32.30 33.84
N CYS A 76 0.48 -31.18 34.02
CA CYS A 76 0.38 -30.15 32.99
C CYS A 76 1.64 -29.28 32.85
N TYR A 77 2.52 -29.30 33.85
CA TYR A 77 3.75 -28.53 33.81
C TYR A 77 4.81 -29.19 32.92
N ALA A 78 4.83 -30.51 32.88
CA ALA A 78 5.73 -31.28 32.01
C ALA A 78 5.31 -31.16 30.53
N ALA A 79 4.01 -31.25 30.25
CA ALA A 79 3.47 -31.09 28.89
C ALA A 79 3.64 -29.67 28.33
N ASN A 80 3.48 -28.64 29.18
CA ASN A 80 3.74 -27.25 28.73
C ASN A 80 5.24 -26.96 28.58
N LYS A 81 6.11 -27.58 29.37
CA LYS A 81 7.55 -27.44 29.20
C LYS A 81 8.04 -28.16 27.96
N GLN A 82 7.41 -29.27 27.59
CA GLN A 82 7.68 -29.97 26.33
C GLN A 82 7.16 -29.18 25.12
N LEU A 83 6.00 -28.53 25.22
CA LEU A 83 5.48 -27.62 24.17
C LEU A 83 6.29 -26.29 24.08
N GLU A 84 6.77 -25.76 25.20
CA GLU A 84 7.67 -24.60 25.22
C GLU A 84 9.09 -24.99 24.72
N ALA A 85 9.51 -26.23 24.91
CA ALA A 85 10.77 -26.78 24.36
C ALA A 85 10.61 -27.14 22.86
N GLU A 86 9.43 -27.58 22.42
CA GLU A 86 9.12 -27.81 21.00
C GLU A 86 8.83 -26.50 20.25
N MET A 87 8.45 -25.44 20.94
CA MET A 87 8.29 -24.07 20.38
C MET A 87 9.54 -23.21 20.53
N SER A 88 10.52 -23.60 21.32
CA SER A 88 11.86 -23.03 21.29
C SER A 88 12.68 -23.82 20.28
N ILE A 89 12.61 -23.42 19.00
CA ILE A 89 13.60 -23.84 18.01
C ILE A 89 14.97 -23.46 18.58
N PRO A 90 15.87 -24.41 18.82
CA PRO A 90 17.21 -24.07 19.30
C PRO A 90 17.85 -23.14 18.30
N VAL A 91 18.40 -22.01 18.75
CA VAL A 91 19.15 -21.06 17.89
C VAL A 91 20.22 -21.77 17.06
N GLY A 92 20.66 -22.94 17.47
CA GLY A 92 21.61 -23.80 16.77
C GLY A 92 21.05 -24.59 15.57
N SER A 93 19.72 -24.66 15.36
CA SER A 93 19.13 -25.36 14.20
C SER A 93 18.66 -24.41 13.10
N VAL A 94 18.69 -23.11 13.34
CA VAL A 94 18.25 -22.06 12.39
C VAL A 94 19.45 -21.47 11.62
N ILE A 95 20.67 -21.64 12.11
CA ILE A 95 21.91 -21.27 11.40
C ILE A 95 22.47 -22.51 10.68
N GLY A 96 21.61 -23.36 10.15
CA GLY A 96 22.02 -24.53 9.38
C GLY A 96 22.23 -24.14 7.92
N GLY A 97 23.49 -23.99 7.51
CA GLY A 97 24.01 -24.16 6.18
C GLY A 97 23.16 -23.67 5.03
N MET A 98 22.86 -22.37 4.96
CA MET A 98 22.43 -21.80 3.71
C MET A 98 23.67 -21.72 2.81
N ILE A 99 23.72 -22.56 1.77
CA ILE A 99 24.76 -22.47 0.76
C ILE A 99 24.55 -21.14 0.04
N MET A 100 25.50 -20.22 0.21
CA MET A 100 25.58 -18.98 -0.55
C MET A 100 25.63 -19.33 -2.04
N ASP A 101 24.70 -18.80 -2.82
CA ASP A 101 24.74 -18.98 -4.27
C ASP A 101 25.73 -18.00 -4.94
N GLU A 102 25.92 -18.18 -6.23
CA GLU A 102 26.85 -17.33 -7.00
C GLU A 102 26.35 -15.87 -7.10
N PHE A 103 25.04 -15.68 -7.09
CA PHE A 103 24.44 -14.34 -7.11
C PHE A 103 24.71 -13.60 -5.78
N ASP A 104 24.50 -14.25 -4.64
CA ASP A 104 24.81 -13.68 -3.33
C ASP A 104 26.29 -13.25 -3.22
N LYS A 105 27.22 -14.05 -3.79
CA LYS A 105 28.65 -13.69 -3.83
C LYS A 105 28.90 -12.44 -4.65
N ARG A 106 28.31 -12.35 -5.84
CA ARG A 106 28.42 -11.15 -6.71
C ARG A 106 27.88 -9.91 -6.00
N VAL A 107 26.76 -10.05 -5.24
CA VAL A 107 26.18 -8.93 -4.48
C VAL A 107 27.15 -8.45 -3.40
N ILE A 108 27.79 -9.35 -2.67
CA ILE A 108 28.76 -8.99 -1.62
C ILE A 108 30.01 -8.36 -2.22
N GLU A 109 30.50 -8.89 -3.35
CA GLU A 109 31.67 -8.35 -4.05
C GLU A 109 31.42 -6.97 -4.63
N ALA A 110 30.23 -6.74 -5.21
CA ALA A 110 29.84 -5.45 -5.78
C ALA A 110 29.54 -4.38 -4.72
N PHE A 111 29.09 -4.79 -3.53
CA PHE A 111 28.69 -3.89 -2.43
C PHE A 111 29.44 -4.22 -1.12
N PRO A 112 30.77 -4.10 -1.06
CA PRO A 112 31.56 -4.48 0.09
C PRO A 112 31.17 -3.69 1.34
N GLY A 113 30.82 -4.40 2.42
CA GLY A 113 30.36 -3.80 3.68
C GLY A 113 28.98 -3.12 3.63
N LYS A 114 28.30 -3.16 2.47
CA LYS A 114 26.98 -2.56 2.25
C LYS A 114 25.87 -3.62 2.09
N ALA A 115 26.23 -4.90 1.99
CA ALA A 115 25.31 -6.03 1.88
C ALA A 115 25.19 -6.80 3.21
N VAL A 116 24.00 -7.32 3.51
CA VAL A 116 23.70 -8.06 4.73
C VAL A 116 22.69 -9.17 4.47
N ARG A 117 22.81 -10.28 5.22
CA ARG A 117 21.85 -11.37 5.20
C ARG A 117 20.59 -11.02 6.00
N LYS A 118 19.43 -10.97 5.34
CA LYS A 118 18.18 -10.37 5.87
C LYS A 118 17.49 -11.17 6.97
N ASP A 119 17.64 -12.51 7.00
CA ASP A 119 17.06 -13.35 8.06
C ASP A 119 17.62 -13.05 9.44
N LEU A 120 18.89 -12.60 9.52
CA LEU A 120 19.55 -12.29 10.79
C LEU A 120 18.86 -11.14 11.53
N THR A 121 18.30 -10.21 10.81
CA THR A 121 17.55 -9.08 11.37
C THR A 121 16.34 -9.54 12.18
N GLY A 122 15.59 -10.52 11.66
CA GLY A 122 14.45 -11.12 12.34
C GLY A 122 14.80 -11.82 13.64
N LEU A 123 16.00 -12.44 13.70
CA LEU A 123 16.52 -13.09 14.91
C LEU A 123 16.87 -12.06 16.01
N MET A 124 17.31 -10.88 15.61
CA MET A 124 17.75 -9.83 16.54
C MET A 124 16.60 -8.99 17.11
N LYS A 125 15.51 -8.80 16.37
CA LYS A 125 14.34 -7.98 16.80
C LYS A 125 13.63 -8.50 18.06
N LYS A 126 13.85 -9.75 18.48
CA LYS A 126 13.17 -10.33 19.65
C LYS A 126 13.57 -9.71 21.01
N GLY A 127 14.57 -8.82 21.08
CA GLY A 127 15.10 -8.27 22.34
C GLY A 127 15.19 -6.75 22.45
N ALA A 128 15.21 -6.02 21.34
CA ALA A 128 15.36 -4.56 21.34
C ALA A 128 14.40 -3.91 20.34
N ASN A 129 13.76 -2.81 20.73
CA ASN A 129 12.87 -2.03 19.84
C ASN A 129 13.68 -0.99 19.05
N VAL A 130 14.70 -1.49 18.33
CA VAL A 130 15.59 -0.68 17.48
C VAL A 130 15.12 -0.82 16.03
N PRO A 131 15.12 0.26 15.23
CA PRO A 131 14.77 0.21 13.82
C PRO A 131 15.60 -0.81 13.02
N THR A 132 15.01 -1.37 11.97
CA THR A 132 15.66 -2.40 11.14
C THR A 132 16.98 -1.91 10.56
N TYR A 133 17.03 -0.70 10.04
CA TYR A 133 18.26 -0.15 9.43
C TYR A 133 19.43 -0.04 10.41
N VAL A 134 19.17 0.23 11.71
CA VAL A 134 20.21 0.25 12.75
C VAL A 134 20.74 -1.16 13.05
N LEU A 135 19.83 -2.15 13.12
CA LEU A 135 20.21 -3.55 13.32
C LEU A 135 21.06 -4.08 12.17
N GLU A 136 20.64 -3.79 10.95
CA GLU A 136 21.35 -4.23 9.75
C GLU A 136 22.72 -3.57 9.61
N TYR A 137 22.86 -2.30 10.01
CA TYR A 137 24.17 -1.65 10.08
C TYR A 137 25.12 -2.36 11.06
N LEU A 138 24.64 -2.73 12.24
CA LEU A 138 25.42 -3.50 13.21
C LEU A 138 25.76 -4.91 12.69
N LEU A 139 24.82 -5.55 11.99
CA LEU A 139 25.05 -6.85 11.35
C LEU A 139 26.11 -6.74 10.25
N GLY A 140 26.06 -5.73 9.42
CA GLY A 140 27.08 -5.45 8.39
C GLY A 140 28.45 -5.16 8.98
N MET A 141 28.55 -4.67 10.24
CA MET A 141 29.84 -4.45 10.92
C MET A 141 30.42 -5.71 11.56
N TYR A 142 29.61 -6.66 11.99
CA TYR A 142 30.06 -7.78 12.84
C TYR A 142 29.75 -9.17 12.28
N CYS A 143 28.97 -9.26 11.20
CA CYS A 143 28.53 -10.52 10.59
C CYS A 143 28.76 -10.49 9.07
N THR A 144 30.01 -10.26 8.64
CA THR A 144 30.40 -10.12 7.22
C THR A 144 30.98 -11.39 6.61
N THR A 145 31.15 -12.46 7.40
CA THR A 145 31.78 -13.71 6.98
C THR A 145 30.73 -14.80 6.76
N ASP A 146 31.09 -15.78 5.91
CA ASP A 146 30.28 -16.98 5.63
C ASP A 146 30.44 -18.07 6.67
N ASP A 147 31.40 -17.92 7.59
CA ASP A 147 31.66 -18.89 8.63
C ASP A 147 30.55 -18.80 9.70
N ASP A 148 29.83 -19.90 9.88
CA ASP A 148 28.73 -19.99 10.84
C ASP A 148 29.18 -19.71 12.29
N ASP A 149 30.41 -20.06 12.64
CA ASP A 149 30.95 -19.86 14.00
C ASP A 149 31.33 -18.39 14.21
N GLU A 150 31.95 -17.73 13.22
CA GLU A 150 32.25 -16.29 13.27
C GLU A 150 30.96 -15.47 13.27
N MET A 151 29.97 -15.88 12.48
CA MET A 151 28.66 -15.25 12.46
C MET A 151 27.94 -15.33 13.81
N ARG A 152 28.02 -16.49 14.51
CA ARG A 152 27.48 -16.64 15.86
C ARG A 152 28.17 -15.71 16.86
N ILE A 153 29.48 -15.60 16.78
CA ILE A 153 30.25 -14.68 17.63
C ILE A 153 29.83 -13.24 17.38
N GLY A 154 29.67 -12.86 16.10
CA GLY A 154 29.15 -11.55 15.70
C GLY A 154 27.76 -11.26 16.26
N LEU A 155 26.80 -12.19 16.10
CA LEU A 155 25.44 -12.07 16.62
C LEU A 155 25.41 -11.93 18.14
N ASP A 156 26.19 -12.72 18.86
CA ASP A 156 26.24 -12.63 20.33
C ASP A 156 26.87 -11.32 20.80
N LYS A 157 27.87 -10.81 20.07
CA LYS A 157 28.45 -9.48 20.31
C LYS A 157 27.40 -8.38 20.12
N ILE A 158 26.61 -8.40 19.04
CA ILE A 158 25.53 -7.43 18.80
C ILE A 158 24.46 -7.53 19.89
N LYS A 159 24.01 -8.75 20.27
CA LYS A 159 23.06 -8.95 21.38
C LYS A 159 23.57 -8.34 22.68
N LYS A 160 24.84 -8.52 22.98
CA LYS A 160 25.50 -7.93 24.15
C LYS A 160 25.50 -6.41 24.07
N ILE A 161 25.92 -5.84 22.94
CA ILE A 161 25.94 -4.39 22.72
C ILE A 161 24.52 -3.80 22.91
N LEU A 162 23.49 -4.42 22.30
CA LEU A 162 22.12 -3.94 22.43
C LEU A 162 21.57 -4.10 23.84
N SER A 163 21.83 -5.23 24.52
CA SER A 163 21.32 -5.49 25.86
C SER A 163 21.94 -4.58 26.92
N GLU A 164 23.21 -4.18 26.76
CA GLU A 164 23.95 -3.36 27.71
C GLU A 164 23.76 -1.86 27.45
N ASN A 165 23.61 -1.43 26.19
CA ASN A 165 23.70 -0.04 25.84
C ASN A 165 22.38 0.57 25.28
N TYR A 166 21.42 -0.24 24.82
CA TYR A 166 20.17 0.27 24.29
C TYR A 166 19.31 0.84 25.41
N VAL A 167 18.96 2.13 25.29
CA VAL A 167 18.11 2.82 26.27
C VAL A 167 16.64 2.60 25.92
N ARG A 168 15.88 2.05 26.87
CA ARG A 168 14.43 2.01 26.78
C ARG A 168 13.83 3.28 27.39
N PRO A 169 12.79 3.86 26.79
CA PRO A 169 12.17 5.08 27.32
C PRO A 169 11.72 4.96 28.78
N ASP A 170 11.32 3.77 29.22
CA ASP A 170 10.92 3.45 30.60
C ASP A 170 12.10 3.34 31.58
N GLN A 171 13.32 3.32 31.09
CA GLN A 171 14.56 3.17 31.86
C GLN A 171 15.43 4.43 31.88
N SER A 172 14.94 5.53 31.31
CA SER A 172 15.68 6.79 31.17
C SER A 172 16.31 7.23 32.49
N ASP A 173 15.52 7.35 33.57
CA ASP A 173 16.02 7.83 34.89
C ASP A 173 17.03 6.87 35.53
N TYR A 174 16.85 5.55 35.30
CA TYR A 174 17.81 4.55 35.78
C TYR A 174 19.16 4.68 35.06
N VAL A 175 19.17 4.93 33.76
CA VAL A 175 20.39 5.14 32.99
C VAL A 175 21.07 6.43 33.39
N LYS A 176 20.31 7.54 33.58
CA LYS A 176 20.84 8.81 34.08
C LYS A 176 21.52 8.65 35.48
N SER A 177 20.92 7.88 36.40
CA SER A 177 21.50 7.55 37.68
C SER A 177 22.81 6.78 37.51
N LYS A 178 22.86 5.78 36.61
CA LYS A 178 24.09 5.05 36.32
C LYS A 178 25.20 5.93 35.75
N ILE A 179 24.88 6.88 34.87
CA ILE A 179 25.88 7.84 34.37
C ILE A 179 26.46 8.66 35.52
N LYS A 180 25.60 9.13 36.43
CA LYS A 180 26.01 9.89 37.61
C LYS A 180 26.90 9.08 38.57
N GLU A 181 26.52 7.83 38.86
CA GLU A 181 27.25 6.97 39.79
C GLU A 181 28.58 6.49 39.23
N ASN A 182 28.63 6.13 37.95
CA ASN A 182 29.83 5.59 37.30
C ASN A 182 30.74 6.67 36.68
N GLY A 183 30.32 7.95 36.69
CA GLY A 183 31.00 9.04 36.02
C GLY A 183 30.87 9.05 34.51
N GLN A 184 30.70 7.88 33.89
CA GLN A 184 30.49 7.74 32.45
C GLN A 184 29.68 6.48 32.14
N TYR A 185 28.93 6.49 31.02
CA TYR A 185 28.18 5.34 30.55
C TYR A 185 27.99 5.40 29.01
N THR A 186 28.00 4.25 28.37
CA THR A 186 27.74 4.16 26.93
C THR A 186 26.30 3.83 26.69
N VAL A 187 25.63 4.58 25.79
CA VAL A 187 24.22 4.39 25.43
C VAL A 187 24.04 4.29 23.90
N ILE A 188 23.00 3.61 23.46
CA ILE A 188 22.52 3.63 22.09
C ILE A 188 21.19 4.38 22.08
N ASP A 189 21.18 5.54 21.40
CA ASP A 189 19.98 6.38 21.28
C ASP A 189 20.04 7.21 20.00
N LYS A 190 18.90 7.77 19.61
CA LYS A 190 18.81 8.75 18.53
C LYS A 190 19.06 10.15 19.07
N VAL A 191 20.03 10.84 18.47
CA VAL A 191 20.41 12.21 18.82
C VAL A 191 20.01 13.16 17.71
N THR A 192 19.32 14.23 18.06
CA THR A 192 19.03 15.37 17.21
C THR A 192 19.73 16.60 17.72
N VAL A 193 20.32 17.40 16.84
CA VAL A 193 20.98 18.65 17.20
C VAL A 193 20.31 19.80 16.45
N ARG A 194 20.23 20.94 17.09
CA ARG A 194 19.78 22.20 16.50
C ARG A 194 20.72 23.34 16.87
N LEU A 195 20.85 24.34 16.02
CA LEU A 195 21.50 25.61 16.37
C LEU A 195 20.48 26.49 17.12
N ASP A 196 20.89 26.99 18.26
CA ASP A 196 20.20 28.12 18.93
C ASP A 196 20.89 29.43 18.54
N GLU A 197 20.29 30.15 17.60
CA GLU A 197 20.83 31.41 17.08
C GLU A 197 20.98 32.53 18.14
N LYS A 198 20.20 32.47 19.24
CA LYS A 198 20.24 33.50 20.29
C LYS A 198 21.42 33.33 21.21
N GLU A 199 21.81 32.10 21.46
CA GLU A 199 22.95 31.76 22.32
C GLU A 199 24.18 31.39 21.52
N ASP A 200 24.07 31.30 20.17
CA ASP A 200 25.10 30.84 19.21
C ASP A 200 25.73 29.50 19.62
N LYS A 201 24.84 28.52 19.89
CA LYS A 201 25.23 27.22 20.43
C LYS A 201 24.48 26.10 19.77
N TYR A 202 25.17 24.96 19.54
CA TYR A 202 24.52 23.71 19.19
C TYR A 202 23.93 23.03 20.39
N VAL A 203 22.66 22.65 20.29
CA VAL A 203 21.89 22.06 21.39
C VAL A 203 21.35 20.70 20.95
N ALA A 204 21.68 19.66 21.71
CA ALA A 204 21.25 18.28 21.43
C ALA A 204 20.05 17.87 22.28
N SER A 205 19.29 16.91 21.71
CA SER A 205 18.21 16.20 22.42
C SER A 205 18.28 14.71 22.09
N PHE A 206 18.15 13.88 23.14
CA PHE A 206 18.07 12.42 23.02
C PHE A 206 16.61 11.95 23.01
N THR A 207 16.30 10.97 22.17
CA THR A 207 14.92 10.49 22.02
C THR A 207 14.48 9.59 23.18
N ASN A 208 15.26 8.55 23.49
CA ASN A 208 14.89 7.55 24.49
C ASN A 208 15.40 7.89 25.88
N LEU A 209 16.58 8.47 25.97
CA LEU A 209 17.17 8.91 27.25
C LEU A 209 16.46 10.14 27.82
N ASP A 210 15.62 10.81 27.02
CA ASP A 210 14.85 12.03 27.41
C ASP A 210 15.73 13.12 28.05
N LEU A 211 16.94 13.28 27.51
CA LEU A 211 17.78 14.45 27.77
C LEU A 211 17.48 15.48 26.68
N LYS A 212 17.12 16.68 27.09
CA LYS A 212 16.72 17.75 26.17
C LYS A 212 17.57 18.98 26.40
N ASP A 213 17.82 19.65 25.26
CA ASP A 213 18.37 20.99 25.23
C ASP A 213 19.69 21.16 26.02
N PHE A 214 20.70 20.32 25.78
CA PHE A 214 22.02 20.49 26.36
C PHE A 214 23.06 20.83 25.28
N GLU A 215 24.08 21.55 25.65
CA GLU A 215 25.11 22.06 24.77
C GLU A 215 25.98 20.95 24.21
N VAL A 216 26.32 21.04 22.92
CA VAL A 216 27.18 20.08 22.19
C VAL A 216 28.29 20.84 21.53
N ASN A 217 29.50 20.25 21.53
CA ASN A 217 30.64 20.79 20.80
C ASN A 217 30.38 20.88 19.29
N SER A 218 30.70 22.05 18.71
CA SER A 218 30.56 22.28 17.26
C SER A 218 31.35 21.28 16.41
N ASP A 219 32.50 20.81 16.88
CA ASP A 219 33.32 19.83 16.14
C ASP A 219 32.58 18.51 15.89
N LEU A 220 31.79 18.04 16.88
CA LEU A 220 30.96 16.83 16.72
C LEU A 220 29.86 17.02 15.69
N VAL A 221 29.32 18.23 15.58
CA VAL A 221 28.26 18.54 14.62
C VAL A 221 28.81 18.67 13.20
N VAL A 222 29.94 19.36 13.04
CA VAL A 222 30.61 19.53 11.74
C VAL A 222 31.03 18.19 11.14
N HIS A 223 31.48 17.25 11.97
CA HIS A 223 31.84 15.90 11.49
C HIS A 223 30.62 14.99 11.25
N ASN A 224 29.43 15.39 11.68
CA ASN A 224 28.19 14.60 11.58
C ASN A 224 27.00 15.50 11.23
N GLU A 225 26.99 16.07 10.03
CA GLU A 225 25.95 17.03 9.59
C GLU A 225 24.51 16.48 9.68
N LYS A 226 24.33 15.16 9.56
CA LYS A 226 23.05 14.50 9.74
C LYS A 226 22.42 14.67 11.12
N LEU A 227 23.21 15.06 12.13
CA LEU A 227 22.68 15.43 13.45
C LEU A 227 21.68 16.61 13.37
N LEU A 228 21.90 17.51 12.38
CA LEU A 228 21.03 18.65 12.11
C LEU A 228 19.82 18.30 11.26
N ILE A 229 19.86 17.16 10.56
CA ILE A 229 18.81 16.72 9.62
C ILE A 229 18.09 15.51 10.19
N GLY A 230 17.08 15.75 11.07
CA GLY A 230 16.25 14.68 11.60
C GLY A 230 16.90 13.79 12.65
N GLY A 231 18.23 13.96 12.93
CA GLY A 231 19.00 13.20 13.92
C GLY A 231 19.43 11.81 13.44
N ILE A 232 20.45 11.27 14.12
CA ILE A 232 21.03 9.95 13.82
C ILE A 232 21.09 9.04 15.04
N TRP A 233 21.03 7.73 14.78
CA TRP A 233 21.28 6.74 15.82
C TRP A 233 22.79 6.59 16.04
N CYS A 234 23.19 6.64 17.29
CA CYS A 234 24.60 6.62 17.69
C CYS A 234 24.85 5.70 18.89
N ILE A 235 26.06 5.16 18.94
CA ILE A 235 26.69 4.71 20.19
C ILE A 235 27.35 5.92 20.79
N ILE A 236 26.88 6.35 21.97
CA ILE A 236 27.26 7.58 22.61
C ILE A 236 27.85 7.30 23.97
N LYS A 237 29.01 7.84 24.23
CA LYS A 237 29.62 7.85 25.55
C LYS A 237 29.25 9.15 26.23
N ILE A 238 28.46 9.08 27.31
CA ILE A 238 28.03 10.21 28.10
C ILE A 238 28.81 10.23 29.39
N GLU A 239 29.30 11.42 29.78
CA GLU A 239 30.01 11.68 31.01
C GLU A 239 29.16 12.56 31.93
N TYR A 240 29.37 12.36 33.24
CA TYR A 240 28.80 13.21 34.28
C TYR A 240 29.85 14.26 34.71
N VAL A 241 29.67 15.47 34.23
CA VAL A 241 30.57 16.60 34.55
C VAL A 241 30.12 17.39 35.77
N GLY A 242 28.91 17.11 36.26
CA GLY A 242 28.32 17.89 37.37
C GLY A 242 27.87 19.30 36.93
N LEU A 243 27.21 19.99 37.79
CA LEU A 243 26.98 21.43 37.65
C LEU A 243 28.10 22.12 38.42
N GLU A 244 28.88 22.97 37.77
CA GLU A 244 29.82 23.83 38.49
C GLU A 244 29.02 24.63 39.55
N GLN A 245 29.29 24.33 40.81
CA GLN A 245 28.83 25.19 41.85
C GLN A 245 29.72 26.42 41.78
N ASP A 246 29.16 27.57 41.38
CA ASP A 246 29.83 28.85 41.59
C ASP A 246 29.98 29.00 43.13
N ASP A 247 31.12 28.58 43.64
CA ASP A 247 31.54 29.02 44.97
C ASP A 247 31.66 30.53 44.87
N GLU A 248 30.68 31.24 45.43
CA GLU A 248 30.75 32.68 45.62
C GLU A 248 31.84 32.93 46.66
N GLU A 249 33.11 32.79 46.29
CA GLU A 249 34.16 33.41 47.00
C GLU A 249 34.09 34.93 46.70
N ASP A 250 33.49 35.66 47.60
CA ASP A 250 33.57 37.09 47.67
C ASP A 250 35.03 37.46 47.94
N GLU A 251 35.88 37.48 46.90
CA GLU A 251 37.15 38.21 46.99
C GLU A 251 36.87 39.70 47.03
N TYR A 252 36.90 40.21 48.28
CA TYR A 252 36.96 41.61 48.55
C TYR A 252 38.40 42.09 48.38
N GLU A 253 38.75 42.63 47.20
CA GLU A 253 39.91 43.49 47.05
C GLU A 253 39.59 44.87 47.71
N GLU A 254 40.15 45.08 48.89
CA GLU A 254 40.20 46.39 49.50
C GLU A 254 41.25 47.28 48.84
N ASP A 255 40.86 48.05 47.83
CA ASP A 255 41.63 49.13 47.32
C ASP A 255 41.50 50.32 48.27
N ILE A 256 42.55 50.50 49.10
CA ILE A 256 42.76 51.66 49.97
C ILE A 256 43.35 52.72 49.09
N PHE A 257 42.53 53.61 48.46
CA PHE A 257 42.86 55.02 48.13
C PHE A 257 41.60 55.86 47.86
N GLU A 258 41.37 56.80 48.70
CA GLU A 258 40.55 58.04 48.60
C GLU A 258 39.37 58.11 47.61
N GLY A 259 38.15 58.18 48.17
CA GLY A 259 37.22 59.23 47.84
C GLY A 259 36.51 59.17 46.48
N ASN A 260 35.81 58.13 46.17
CA ASN A 260 34.55 58.15 45.31
C ASN A 260 33.97 56.78 45.17
N LYS A 261 32.94 56.44 45.86
CA LYS A 261 32.21 55.20 45.73
C LYS A 261 31.44 55.16 44.36
N LYS A 262 32.11 54.79 43.28
CA LYS A 262 31.44 54.27 42.06
C LYS A 262 31.23 52.77 42.26
N LYS A 263 30.00 52.34 42.50
CA LYS A 263 29.59 50.94 42.40
C LYS A 263 29.86 50.44 40.97
N CYS A 264 30.95 49.75 40.75
CA CYS A 264 31.10 48.89 39.58
C CYS A 264 30.07 47.78 39.68
N LYS A 265 29.07 47.79 38.86
CA LYS A 265 28.21 46.60 38.62
C LYS A 265 29.09 45.55 38.01
N LYS A 266 29.51 44.53 38.79
CA LYS A 266 30.05 43.27 38.22
C LYS A 266 29.01 42.77 37.26
N LEU A 267 29.37 42.59 35.99
CA LEU A 267 28.59 41.86 35.02
C LEU A 267 28.46 40.41 35.54
N LYS A 268 27.32 40.07 36.09
CA LYS A 268 26.99 38.67 36.37
C LYS A 268 27.07 37.92 35.04
N LYS A 269 28.02 36.96 34.89
CA LYS A 269 27.97 36.00 33.78
C LYS A 269 26.56 35.41 33.78
N LYS A 270 25.80 35.63 32.70
CA LYS A 270 24.52 34.98 32.55
C LYS A 270 24.77 33.48 32.52
N LYS A 271 24.22 32.72 33.48
CA LYS A 271 24.21 31.26 33.41
C LYS A 271 23.60 30.85 32.08
N SER A 272 24.30 30.00 31.34
CA SER A 272 23.78 29.47 30.09
C SER A 272 22.46 28.73 30.37
N ARG A 273 21.46 28.89 29.54
CA ARG A 273 20.16 28.23 29.64
C ARG A 273 20.30 26.71 29.47
N TYR A 274 21.42 26.25 28.94
CA TYR A 274 21.66 24.88 28.50
C TYR A 274 22.73 24.14 29.33
N GLU A 275 23.00 24.61 30.54
CA GLU A 275 23.87 23.88 31.48
C GLU A 275 23.23 22.53 31.85
N SER A 276 23.89 21.47 31.45
CA SER A 276 23.50 20.09 31.80
C SER A 276 24.65 19.43 32.58
N PRO A 277 24.35 18.61 33.61
CA PRO A 277 25.39 17.84 34.29
C PRO A 277 25.96 16.69 33.43
N PHE A 278 25.42 16.52 32.24
CA PHE A 278 25.83 15.48 31.30
C PHE A 278 26.50 16.10 30.06
N ALA A 279 27.60 15.49 29.60
CA ALA A 279 28.29 15.86 28.37
C ALA A 279 28.52 14.65 27.47
N ILE A 280 28.57 14.89 26.15
CA ILE A 280 28.95 13.85 25.17
C ILE A 280 30.47 13.80 25.11
N ALA A 281 31.07 12.71 25.61
CA ALA A 281 32.49 12.47 25.50
C ALA A 281 32.90 11.91 24.16
N ALA A 282 32.06 11.03 23.55
CA ALA A 282 32.29 10.47 22.25
C ALA A 282 30.95 10.08 21.60
N LEU A 283 30.89 10.21 20.30
CA LEU A 283 29.72 9.84 19.49
C LEU A 283 30.20 9.06 18.28
N LYS A 284 29.65 7.85 18.10
CA LYS A 284 29.88 7.00 16.92
C LYS A 284 28.55 6.71 16.24
N PRO A 285 28.34 7.22 15.01
CA PRO A 285 27.16 6.85 14.25
C PRO A 285 27.05 5.35 14.02
N ILE A 286 25.83 4.82 14.08
CA ILE A 286 25.46 3.47 13.70
C ILE A 286 24.49 3.52 12.51
N GLN A 287 24.80 4.42 11.62
CA GLN A 287 24.19 4.64 10.31
C GLN A 287 25.30 5.07 9.34
N MET A 288 25.07 4.94 8.04
CA MET A 288 26.03 5.39 7.04
C MET A 288 26.22 6.91 7.11
N ALA A 289 27.47 7.34 7.21
CA ALA A 289 27.78 8.76 7.26
C ALA A 289 27.60 9.41 5.90
N ASN A 290 28.19 8.81 4.87
CA ASN A 290 28.14 9.28 3.48
C ASN A 290 28.00 8.08 2.54
N LEU A 291 27.26 8.27 1.45
CA LEU A 291 27.17 7.34 0.33
C LEU A 291 27.86 7.96 -0.88
N ASP A 292 28.77 7.22 -1.48
CA ASP A 292 29.24 7.53 -2.84
C ASP A 292 28.20 6.97 -3.82
N LEU A 293 27.47 7.89 -4.47
CA LEU A 293 26.40 7.51 -5.39
C LEU A 293 26.97 6.90 -6.68
N ASP A 294 28.11 7.41 -7.16
CA ASP A 294 28.74 6.93 -8.38
C ASP A 294 29.17 5.46 -8.21
N GLU A 295 29.67 5.08 -7.03
CA GLU A 295 30.00 3.68 -6.71
C GLU A 295 28.79 2.76 -6.80
N ILE A 296 27.61 3.23 -6.37
CA ILE A 296 26.38 2.43 -6.46
C ILE A 296 25.92 2.31 -7.92
N ILE A 297 26.01 3.39 -8.69
CA ILE A 297 25.64 3.39 -10.10
C ILE A 297 26.57 2.48 -10.91
N GLU A 298 27.87 2.53 -10.67
CA GLU A 298 28.84 1.64 -11.31
C GLU A 298 28.60 0.17 -10.93
N ALA A 299 28.34 -0.09 -9.65
CA ALA A 299 28.02 -1.45 -9.19
C ALA A 299 26.73 -1.99 -9.82
N ARG A 300 25.70 -1.13 -10.01
CA ARG A 300 24.44 -1.48 -10.70
C ARG A 300 24.68 -2.04 -12.11
N GLN A 301 25.63 -1.51 -12.85
CA GLN A 301 25.93 -1.93 -14.22
C GLN A 301 26.46 -3.38 -14.33
N GLN A 302 26.86 -4.00 -13.21
CA GLN A 302 27.28 -5.40 -13.16
C GLN A 302 26.11 -6.40 -13.12
N PHE A 303 24.88 -5.91 -13.01
CA PHE A 303 23.68 -6.71 -12.85
C PHE A 303 22.69 -6.43 -13.98
N THR A 304 21.95 -7.48 -14.38
CA THR A 304 20.79 -7.30 -15.26
C THR A 304 19.69 -6.53 -14.55
N LYS A 305 18.67 -6.07 -15.29
CA LYS A 305 17.49 -5.42 -14.71
C LYS A 305 16.84 -6.26 -13.61
N ASP A 306 16.58 -7.56 -13.89
CA ASP A 306 15.89 -8.46 -12.98
C ASP A 306 16.74 -8.78 -11.74
N GLU A 307 18.03 -8.94 -11.91
CA GLU A 307 18.97 -9.08 -10.79
C GLU A 307 18.99 -7.84 -9.91
N TRP A 308 18.96 -6.64 -10.51
CA TRP A 308 18.94 -5.39 -9.75
C TRP A 308 17.61 -5.20 -9.00
N ILE A 309 16.47 -5.47 -9.64
CA ILE A 309 15.16 -5.49 -8.97
C ILE A 309 15.17 -6.49 -7.81
N THR A 310 15.81 -7.65 -8.00
CA THR A 310 15.99 -8.65 -6.93
C THR A 310 16.77 -8.06 -5.75
N ILE A 311 17.87 -7.36 -6.00
CA ILE A 311 18.67 -6.70 -4.97
C ILE A 311 17.82 -5.66 -4.22
N LEU A 312 17.07 -4.79 -4.93
CA LEU A 312 16.21 -3.78 -4.32
C LEU A 312 15.13 -4.39 -3.42
N LEU A 313 14.44 -5.42 -3.88
CA LEU A 313 13.40 -6.09 -3.11
C LEU A 313 13.97 -6.83 -1.90
N ARG A 314 15.08 -7.53 -2.06
CA ARG A 314 15.80 -8.17 -0.95
C ARG A 314 16.31 -7.14 0.07
N SER A 315 16.71 -5.95 -0.39
CA SER A 315 17.12 -4.86 0.52
C SER A 315 15.99 -4.42 1.46
N ALA A 316 14.74 -4.50 1.00
CA ALA A 316 13.54 -4.28 1.82
C ALA A 316 13.07 -5.53 2.58
N GLY A 317 13.76 -6.65 2.46
CA GLY A 317 13.48 -7.90 3.16
C GLY A 317 12.50 -8.84 2.45
N TYR A 318 12.14 -8.59 1.18
CA TYR A 318 11.21 -9.41 0.42
C TYR A 318 11.91 -10.46 -0.44
N GLU A 319 11.25 -11.62 -0.66
CA GLU A 319 11.72 -12.66 -1.57
C GLU A 319 11.09 -12.51 -2.95
N PRO A 320 11.87 -12.11 -3.98
CA PRO A 320 11.33 -11.81 -5.30
C PRO A 320 10.76 -13.03 -6.02
N ASP A 321 11.25 -14.22 -5.73
CA ASP A 321 10.79 -15.47 -6.38
C ASP A 321 9.34 -15.84 -5.99
N GLU A 322 8.81 -15.24 -4.93
CA GLU A 322 7.43 -15.38 -4.46
C GLU A 322 6.48 -14.35 -5.07
N LEU A 323 6.98 -13.49 -5.95
CA LEU A 323 6.27 -12.37 -6.56
C LEU A 323 6.24 -12.53 -8.08
N ASP A 324 5.08 -12.29 -8.68
CA ASP A 324 5.00 -12.10 -10.13
C ASP A 324 5.56 -10.71 -10.54
N GLU A 325 5.79 -10.50 -11.85
CA GLU A 325 6.43 -9.28 -12.37
C GLU A 325 5.65 -8.02 -11.98
N LYS A 326 4.32 -8.05 -12.07
CA LYS A 326 3.49 -6.91 -11.69
C LYS A 326 3.56 -6.61 -10.19
N GLN A 327 3.59 -7.64 -9.36
CA GLN A 327 3.77 -7.50 -7.92
C GLN A 327 5.13 -6.91 -7.56
N LYS A 328 6.21 -7.27 -8.28
CA LYS A 328 7.52 -6.64 -8.10
C LYS A 328 7.43 -5.12 -8.31
N PHE A 329 6.75 -4.68 -9.38
CA PHE A 329 6.51 -3.25 -9.61
C PHE A 329 5.67 -2.59 -8.52
N HIS A 330 4.66 -3.28 -7.97
CA HIS A 330 3.90 -2.77 -6.83
C HIS A 330 4.77 -2.53 -5.58
N TYR A 331 5.70 -3.44 -5.31
CA TYR A 331 6.64 -3.24 -4.21
C TYR A 331 7.64 -2.12 -4.49
N LEU A 332 8.14 -1.98 -5.74
CA LEU A 332 9.01 -0.86 -6.15
C LEU A 332 8.27 0.48 -6.04
N LEU A 333 6.99 0.54 -6.40
CA LEU A 333 6.19 1.77 -6.28
C LEU A 333 6.08 2.27 -4.83
N ARG A 334 6.11 1.39 -3.82
CA ARG A 334 6.18 1.77 -2.40
C ARG A 334 7.45 2.55 -2.05
N PHE A 335 8.54 2.35 -2.81
CA PHE A 335 9.81 3.03 -2.59
C PHE A 335 9.88 4.39 -3.30
N VAL A 336 9.03 4.64 -4.29
CA VAL A 336 9.04 5.90 -5.05
C VAL A 336 8.93 7.14 -4.15
N PRO A 337 8.11 7.19 -3.07
CA PRO A 337 8.09 8.32 -2.15
C PRO A 337 9.44 8.65 -1.49
N PHE A 338 10.36 7.68 -1.39
CA PHE A 338 11.69 7.91 -0.82
C PHE A 338 12.65 8.57 -1.82
N ILE A 339 12.48 8.29 -3.12
CA ILE A 339 13.42 8.70 -4.17
C ILE A 339 12.92 9.85 -5.03
N GLN A 340 11.60 10.10 -5.07
CA GLN A 340 10.98 11.17 -5.85
C GLN A 340 10.47 12.29 -4.96
N LYS A 341 10.78 13.55 -5.31
CA LYS A 341 10.33 14.75 -4.60
C LYS A 341 8.83 15.00 -4.82
N ASN A 342 8.16 15.49 -3.77
CA ASN A 342 6.74 15.90 -3.81
C ASN A 342 5.84 14.84 -4.47
N TYR A 343 6.04 13.58 -4.15
CA TYR A 343 5.28 12.47 -4.72
C TYR A 343 4.13 12.07 -3.80
N ASN A 344 2.91 11.98 -4.34
CA ASN A 344 1.71 11.68 -3.58
C ASN A 344 1.19 10.29 -3.97
N LEU A 345 1.32 9.33 -3.08
CA LEU A 345 0.93 7.93 -3.27
C LEU A 345 -0.27 7.57 -2.39
N VAL A 346 -1.19 6.80 -2.94
CA VAL A 346 -2.24 6.12 -2.16
C VAL A 346 -2.10 4.61 -2.34
N GLU A 347 -2.09 3.88 -1.23
CA GLU A 347 -2.18 2.42 -1.22
C GLU A 347 -3.35 1.97 -0.35
N LEU A 348 -4.41 1.45 -0.96
CA LEU A 348 -5.57 0.90 -0.27
C LEU A 348 -5.73 -0.58 -0.61
N GLY A 349 -5.98 -1.40 0.40
CA GLY A 349 -6.08 -2.84 0.19
C GLY A 349 -6.32 -3.62 1.48
N PRO A 350 -6.35 -4.95 1.42
CA PRO A 350 -6.61 -5.79 2.58
C PRO A 350 -5.53 -5.65 3.66
N ARG A 351 -5.89 -6.00 4.90
CA ARG A 351 -4.95 -6.02 6.02
C ARG A 351 -3.91 -7.12 5.86
N GLY A 352 -2.68 -6.83 6.29
CA GLY A 352 -1.59 -7.81 6.35
C GLY A 352 -0.73 -7.89 5.09
N ALA A 353 -0.76 -6.88 4.21
CA ALA A 353 0.11 -6.78 3.03
C ALA A 353 1.45 -6.06 3.32
N GLY A 354 1.75 -5.70 4.57
CA GLY A 354 3.03 -5.10 4.97
C GLY A 354 3.22 -3.64 4.61
N LYS A 355 2.16 -2.91 4.29
CA LYS A 355 2.19 -1.51 3.89
C LYS A 355 3.02 -0.64 4.85
N SER A 356 2.59 -0.54 6.09
CA SER A 356 3.16 0.35 7.10
C SER A 356 4.60 0.00 7.52
N HIS A 357 5.05 -1.26 7.28
CA HIS A 357 6.41 -1.70 7.59
C HIS A 357 7.46 -0.95 6.76
N VAL A 358 7.17 -0.69 5.48
CA VAL A 358 8.09 -0.01 4.55
C VAL A 358 8.42 1.39 5.07
N TYR A 359 7.40 2.16 5.47
CA TYR A 359 7.58 3.55 5.89
C TYR A 359 8.08 3.72 7.33
N SER A 360 7.92 2.70 8.19
CA SER A 360 8.38 2.76 9.58
C SER A 360 9.80 2.23 9.78
N GLU A 361 10.26 1.29 8.95
CA GLU A 361 11.43 0.48 9.27
C GLU A 361 12.55 0.55 8.21
N LEU A 362 12.22 0.90 6.96
CA LEU A 362 13.18 0.82 5.86
C LEU A 362 14.07 2.05 5.76
N SER A 363 13.57 3.25 6.07
CA SER A 363 14.30 4.49 5.85
C SER A 363 14.35 5.39 7.08
N PRO A 364 15.54 5.92 7.47
CA PRO A 364 15.66 6.96 8.48
C PRO A 364 15.07 8.30 8.04
N TYR A 365 14.81 8.50 6.75
CA TYR A 365 14.23 9.71 6.16
C TYR A 365 12.72 9.65 6.01
N SER A 366 12.09 8.61 6.52
CA SER A 366 10.63 8.41 6.49
C SER A 366 10.03 8.44 7.88
N ILE A 367 8.82 8.98 7.99
CA ILE A 367 8.03 8.93 9.21
C ILE A 367 6.64 8.38 8.93
N LEU A 368 6.26 7.34 9.69
CA LEU A 368 4.91 6.79 9.68
C LEU A 368 4.07 7.41 10.78
N MET A 369 2.97 8.02 10.41
CA MET A 369 2.08 8.69 11.34
C MET A 369 0.79 7.90 11.54
N SER A 370 0.44 7.65 12.79
CA SER A 370 -0.90 7.16 13.12
C SER A 370 -1.91 8.29 12.93
N SER A 371 -2.88 8.08 12.08
CA SER A 371 -3.81 9.06 11.53
C SER A 371 -4.66 9.87 12.54
N GLY A 372 -4.71 9.49 13.80
CA GLY A 372 -5.62 10.11 14.80
C GLY A 372 -5.18 11.44 15.43
N HIS A 373 -3.93 11.90 15.27
CA HIS A 373 -3.36 12.95 16.11
C HIS A 373 -2.54 14.03 15.40
N THR A 374 -2.65 14.15 14.07
CA THR A 374 -1.88 15.15 13.35
C THR A 374 -2.60 16.48 13.31
N THR A 375 -1.92 17.54 13.76
CA THR A 375 -2.38 18.92 13.65
C THR A 375 -1.64 19.63 12.52
N VAL A 376 -2.24 20.70 11.98
CA VAL A 376 -1.61 21.58 10.96
C VAL A 376 -0.24 22.07 11.45
N SER A 377 -0.14 22.43 12.75
CA SER A 377 1.11 22.91 13.34
C SER A 377 2.20 21.85 13.38
N ASN A 378 1.84 20.60 13.60
CA ASN A 378 2.81 19.50 13.61
C ASN A 378 3.23 19.10 12.19
N MET A 379 2.28 19.08 11.26
CA MET A 379 2.53 18.65 9.89
C MET A 379 3.31 19.69 9.07
N PHE A 380 2.90 20.97 9.15
CA PHE A 380 3.41 22.01 8.27
C PHE A 380 4.26 23.06 8.98
N TYR A 381 3.68 23.83 9.89
CA TYR A 381 4.39 24.92 10.56
C TYR A 381 3.77 25.25 11.90
N ASN A 382 4.62 25.35 12.93
CA ASN A 382 4.20 25.75 14.27
C ASN A 382 4.43 27.24 14.47
N MET A 383 3.34 28.03 14.47
CA MET A 383 3.38 29.49 14.64
C MET A 383 3.95 29.95 16.01
N ALA A 384 3.76 29.16 17.07
CA ALA A 384 4.20 29.54 18.39
C ALA A 384 5.71 29.36 18.57
N SER A 385 6.29 28.35 17.94
CA SER A 385 7.73 28.05 18.00
C SER A 385 8.50 28.50 16.76
N HIS A 386 7.83 29.03 15.72
CA HIS A 386 8.41 29.40 14.44
C HIS A 386 9.21 28.26 13.78
N ARG A 387 8.70 27.02 13.86
CA ARG A 387 9.38 25.83 13.31
C ARG A 387 8.56 25.16 12.21
N VAL A 388 9.28 24.74 11.18
CA VAL A 388 8.72 23.90 10.12
C VAL A 388 8.37 22.54 10.71
N GLY A 389 7.24 21.99 10.29
CA GLY A 389 6.72 20.71 10.74
C GLY A 389 7.36 19.51 10.01
N LEU A 390 6.64 18.39 10.01
CA LEU A 390 7.14 17.12 9.48
C LEU A 390 7.54 17.21 8.01
N VAL A 391 6.75 17.86 7.17
CA VAL A 391 7.04 17.98 5.73
C VAL A 391 8.35 18.69 5.42
N GLY A 392 8.88 19.49 6.35
CA GLY A 392 10.18 20.16 6.16
C GLY A 392 11.37 19.38 6.69
N ASN A 393 11.15 18.27 7.38
CA ASN A 393 12.21 17.52 8.07
C ASN A 393 12.37 16.08 7.55
N TRP A 394 11.47 15.62 6.71
CA TRP A 394 11.42 14.24 6.24
C TRP A 394 11.28 14.18 4.73
N ASP A 395 11.88 13.17 4.10
CA ASP A 395 11.72 12.91 2.65
C ASP A 395 10.34 12.33 2.34
N CYS A 396 9.81 11.53 3.27
CA CYS A 396 8.50 10.93 3.14
C CYS A 396 7.72 11.01 4.46
N VAL A 397 6.47 11.48 4.36
CA VAL A 397 5.50 11.44 5.46
C VAL A 397 4.38 10.50 5.07
N ALA A 398 4.29 9.36 5.75
CA ALA A 398 3.27 8.35 5.49
C ALA A 398 2.17 8.39 6.56
N PHE A 399 0.92 8.30 6.12
CA PHE A 399 -0.26 8.21 6.99
C PHE A 399 -0.73 6.77 7.06
N ASP A 400 -0.65 6.16 8.23
CA ASP A 400 -1.23 4.85 8.53
C ASP A 400 -2.72 4.99 8.85
N GLU A 401 -3.52 4.08 8.29
CA GLU A 401 -4.98 4.05 8.49
C GLU A 401 -5.68 5.40 8.14
N VAL A 402 -5.68 5.76 6.84
CA VAL A 402 -6.31 7.01 6.36
C VAL A 402 -7.72 7.26 6.91
N GLY A 403 -8.50 6.21 7.18
CA GLY A 403 -9.83 6.31 7.80
C GLY A 403 -9.84 6.95 9.19
N GLY A 404 -8.70 7.03 9.86
CA GLY A 404 -8.53 7.67 11.16
C GLY A 404 -8.13 9.15 11.10
N ILE A 405 -7.82 9.70 9.93
CA ILE A 405 -7.50 11.12 9.77
C ILE A 405 -8.74 11.93 10.17
N LYS A 406 -8.61 12.81 11.15
CA LYS A 406 -9.72 13.67 11.56
C LYS A 406 -9.98 14.71 10.48
N GLY A 407 -10.87 14.41 9.55
CA GLY A 407 -11.26 15.28 8.44
C GLY A 407 -12.12 16.50 8.83
N SER A 408 -12.28 16.78 10.12
CA SER A 408 -13.05 17.94 10.60
C SER A 408 -12.30 19.28 10.53
N ASP A 409 -11.00 19.27 10.24
CA ASP A 409 -10.20 20.47 10.08
C ASP A 409 -10.06 20.83 8.60
N ALA A 410 -10.99 21.64 8.09
CA ALA A 410 -11.00 22.12 6.71
C ALA A 410 -9.69 22.84 6.32
N ASP A 411 -9.04 23.48 7.30
CA ASP A 411 -7.76 24.14 7.08
C ASP A 411 -6.66 23.12 6.78
N MET A 412 -6.66 21.98 7.46
CA MET A 412 -5.69 20.91 7.21
C MET A 412 -5.80 20.37 5.78
N VAL A 413 -7.01 20.06 5.33
CA VAL A 413 -7.26 19.57 3.97
C VAL A 413 -6.85 20.61 2.92
N GLN A 414 -7.16 21.89 3.15
CA GLN A 414 -6.83 22.94 2.21
C GLN A 414 -5.31 23.20 2.11
N ILE A 415 -4.59 23.21 3.24
CA ILE A 415 -3.12 23.38 3.23
C ILE A 415 -2.47 22.14 2.57
N MET A 416 -2.97 20.95 2.88
CA MET A 416 -2.49 19.72 2.27
C MET A 416 -2.68 19.72 0.75
N LYS A 417 -3.85 20.16 0.25
CA LYS A 417 -4.09 20.34 -1.20
C LYS A 417 -3.08 21.28 -1.85
N ASN A 418 -2.79 22.40 -1.21
CA ASN A 418 -1.83 23.38 -1.75
C ASN A 418 -0.41 22.78 -1.79
N TYR A 419 -0.01 22.10 -0.71
CA TYR A 419 1.27 21.43 -0.61
C TYR A 419 1.43 20.33 -1.67
N MET A 420 0.44 19.44 -1.79
CA MET A 420 0.45 18.34 -2.76
C MET A 420 0.50 18.83 -4.21
N ALA A 421 -0.01 20.02 -4.49
CA ALA A 421 0.03 20.62 -5.84
C ALA A 421 1.41 21.21 -6.15
N ASN A 422 1.99 21.97 -5.24
CA ASN A 422 3.10 22.89 -5.53
C ASN A 422 4.36 22.62 -4.71
N GLY A 423 4.36 21.67 -3.77
CA GLY A 423 5.46 21.47 -2.82
C GLY A 423 5.67 22.65 -1.86
N SER A 424 4.66 23.54 -1.74
CA SER A 424 4.75 24.72 -0.89
C SER A 424 3.46 24.94 -0.13
N PHE A 425 3.57 25.59 1.02
CA PHE A 425 2.43 25.96 1.84
C PHE A 425 2.65 27.36 2.45
N ALA A 426 1.57 28.11 2.56
CA ALA A 426 1.58 29.40 3.20
C ALA A 426 1.05 29.30 4.63
N ARG A 427 1.73 29.94 5.57
CA ARG A 427 1.26 30.08 6.93
C ARG A 427 1.67 31.45 7.48
N GLY A 428 0.67 32.29 7.78
CA GLY A 428 0.92 33.69 8.08
C GLY A 428 1.34 34.46 6.84
N SER A 429 2.44 35.21 6.92
CA SER A 429 2.98 36.01 5.81
C SER A 429 3.95 35.22 4.92
N ASP A 430 4.41 34.05 5.36
CA ASP A 430 5.51 33.35 4.72
C ASP A 430 5.04 32.15 3.89
N SER A 431 5.66 31.97 2.73
CA SER A 431 5.52 30.76 1.90
C SER A 431 6.76 29.88 2.08
N ILE A 432 6.54 28.64 2.48
CA ILE A 432 7.59 27.68 2.76
C ILE A 432 7.51 26.57 1.71
N SER A 433 8.63 26.24 1.09
CA SER A 433 8.76 25.14 0.15
C SER A 433 9.40 23.93 0.82
N SER A 434 8.97 22.75 0.44
CA SER A 434 9.53 21.50 0.92
C SER A 434 9.42 20.41 -0.16
N ASP A 435 10.31 19.43 -0.10
CA ASP A 435 10.42 18.34 -1.08
C ASP A 435 9.74 17.03 -0.61
N ALA A 436 9.17 16.99 0.60
CA ALA A 436 8.62 15.77 1.17
C ALA A 436 7.50 15.16 0.33
N SER A 437 7.55 13.87 0.13
CA SER A 437 6.50 13.07 -0.47
C SER A 437 5.46 12.66 0.57
N ILE A 438 4.22 12.45 0.16
CA ILE A 438 3.14 12.01 1.04
C ILE A 438 2.63 10.65 0.57
N ALA A 439 2.60 9.67 1.49
CA ALA A 439 2.01 8.37 1.25
C ALA A 439 0.77 8.18 2.15
N PHE A 440 -0.32 7.71 1.58
CA PHE A 440 -1.55 7.42 2.29
C PHE A 440 -1.83 5.92 2.25
N GLU A 441 -1.89 5.30 3.40
CA GLU A 441 -2.19 3.88 3.53
C GLU A 441 -3.52 3.64 4.22
N GLY A 442 -4.26 2.67 3.73
CA GLY A 442 -5.55 2.33 4.31
C GLY A 442 -5.97 0.89 4.05
N ASN A 443 -7.01 0.49 4.78
CA ASN A 443 -7.60 -0.82 4.65
C ASN A 443 -8.97 -0.71 3.96
N THR A 444 -9.18 -1.53 2.93
CA THR A 444 -10.50 -1.72 2.34
C THR A 444 -11.38 -2.57 3.25
N PHE A 445 -12.66 -2.21 3.38
CA PHE A 445 -13.62 -2.91 4.24
C PHE A 445 -14.54 -3.83 3.44
N ARG A 446 -14.60 -3.65 2.12
CA ARG A 446 -15.39 -4.41 1.16
C ARG A 446 -14.50 -4.96 0.05
N SER A 447 -15.07 -5.82 -0.80
CA SER A 447 -14.37 -6.27 -2.01
C SER A 447 -14.22 -5.11 -3.00
N VAL A 448 -13.21 -5.20 -3.87
CA VAL A 448 -12.95 -4.18 -4.90
C VAL A 448 -14.14 -4.07 -5.85
N GLU A 449 -14.72 -5.20 -6.24
CA GLU A 449 -15.90 -5.25 -7.12
C GLU A 449 -17.10 -4.54 -6.48
N ASP A 450 -17.33 -4.74 -5.16
CA ASP A 450 -18.40 -4.05 -4.46
C ASP A 450 -18.17 -2.53 -4.40
N MET A 451 -16.93 -2.11 -4.15
CA MET A 451 -16.55 -0.69 -4.11
C MET A 451 -16.68 -0.05 -5.51
N LEU A 452 -16.21 -0.74 -6.54
CA LEU A 452 -16.33 -0.26 -7.92
C LEU A 452 -17.78 -0.15 -8.39
N ARG A 453 -18.67 -1.03 -7.89
CA ARG A 453 -20.09 -1.03 -8.25
C ARG A 453 -20.90 0.01 -7.50
N THR A 454 -20.63 0.25 -6.22
CA THR A 454 -21.50 1.04 -5.33
C THR A 454 -20.98 2.42 -4.99
N THR A 455 -19.65 2.58 -4.97
CA THR A 455 -18.96 3.81 -4.54
C THR A 455 -17.73 4.08 -5.41
N ASN A 456 -16.58 4.27 -4.80
CA ASN A 456 -15.28 4.43 -5.45
C ASN A 456 -14.17 3.85 -4.57
N LEU A 457 -12.97 3.71 -5.14
CA LEU A 457 -11.84 3.12 -4.44
C LEU A 457 -11.24 4.01 -3.32
N PHE A 458 -11.64 5.28 -3.20
CA PHE A 458 -11.24 6.18 -2.12
C PHE A 458 -12.21 6.14 -0.92
N GLU A 459 -13.23 5.27 -0.93
CA GLU A 459 -14.19 5.11 0.17
C GLU A 459 -13.54 4.98 1.58
N PRO A 460 -12.36 4.36 1.76
CA PRO A 460 -11.70 4.29 3.07
C PRO A 460 -11.29 5.64 3.67
N PHE A 461 -11.21 6.71 2.89
CA PHE A 461 -10.93 8.04 3.41
C PHE A 461 -12.12 8.59 4.23
N PRO A 462 -11.87 9.49 5.23
CA PRO A 462 -12.95 10.10 6.01
C PRO A 462 -13.88 10.96 5.14
N GLU A 463 -15.13 11.15 5.61
CA GLU A 463 -16.14 11.95 4.91
C GLU A 463 -15.67 13.36 4.51
N GLY A 464 -14.79 13.99 5.31
CA GLY A 464 -14.22 15.31 5.00
C GLY A 464 -13.36 15.33 3.73
N PHE A 465 -12.87 14.18 3.26
CA PHE A 465 -12.11 14.02 2.03
C PHE A 465 -12.95 13.41 0.89
N ASN A 466 -13.92 12.56 1.20
CA ASN A 466 -14.66 11.75 0.22
C ASN A 466 -15.43 12.55 -0.83
N ASN A 467 -15.74 13.82 -0.59
CA ASN A 467 -16.45 14.68 -1.54
C ASN A 467 -15.53 15.73 -2.20
N ASP A 468 -14.22 15.66 -1.95
CA ASP A 468 -13.25 16.62 -2.49
C ASP A 468 -12.45 15.98 -3.64
N SER A 469 -13.03 15.97 -4.85
CA SER A 469 -12.34 15.50 -6.07
C SER A 469 -11.01 16.23 -6.28
N ALA A 470 -10.93 17.50 -5.91
CA ALA A 470 -9.71 18.29 -6.05
C ALA A 470 -8.57 17.82 -5.13
N PHE A 471 -8.86 17.19 -3.99
CA PHE A 471 -7.85 16.56 -3.17
C PHE A 471 -7.28 15.32 -3.86
N PHE A 472 -8.16 14.40 -4.30
CA PHE A 472 -7.74 13.16 -4.94
C PHE A 472 -7.08 13.38 -6.30
N ASP A 473 -7.42 14.43 -7.02
CA ASP A 473 -6.78 14.78 -8.29
C ASP A 473 -5.28 15.14 -8.14
N ARG A 474 -4.80 15.36 -6.92
CA ARG A 474 -3.39 15.57 -6.58
C ARG A 474 -2.62 14.29 -6.23
N ILE A 475 -3.30 13.16 -6.22
CA ILE A 475 -2.66 11.84 -6.05
C ILE A 475 -2.01 11.46 -7.37
N HIS A 476 -0.70 11.18 -7.34
CA HIS A 476 0.03 10.81 -8.54
C HIS A 476 -0.22 9.36 -8.94
N ALA A 477 -0.24 8.46 -7.97
CA ALA A 477 -0.48 7.04 -8.21
C ALA A 477 -1.39 6.41 -7.17
N TYR A 478 -2.22 5.48 -7.63
CA TYR A 478 -2.98 4.57 -6.79
C TYR A 478 -2.40 3.17 -6.92
N LEU A 479 -1.79 2.67 -5.84
CA LEU A 479 -1.29 1.31 -5.73
C LEU A 479 -2.43 0.37 -5.32
N PRO A 480 -2.78 -0.64 -6.14
CA PRO A 480 -3.84 -1.60 -5.84
C PRO A 480 -3.37 -2.61 -4.78
N GLY A 481 -3.51 -2.27 -3.49
CA GLY A 481 -3.05 -3.12 -2.40
C GLY A 481 -3.73 -4.50 -2.33
N TRP A 482 -4.79 -4.74 -3.09
CA TRP A 482 -5.42 -6.06 -3.23
C TRP A 482 -4.66 -6.99 -4.19
N GLU A 483 -3.81 -6.47 -5.08
CA GLU A 483 -2.93 -7.25 -5.96
C GLU A 483 -1.64 -7.66 -5.24
N THR A 484 -1.34 -7.07 -4.08
CA THR A 484 -0.19 -7.46 -3.28
C THR A 484 -0.52 -8.66 -2.38
N PRO A 485 0.38 -9.67 -2.29
CA PRO A 485 0.13 -10.84 -1.46
C PRO A 485 0.11 -10.49 0.03
N LYS A 486 -0.69 -11.23 0.80
CA LYS A 486 -0.62 -11.14 2.27
C LYS A 486 0.72 -11.68 2.74
N LEU A 487 1.31 -11.01 3.74
CA LEU A 487 2.58 -11.43 4.32
C LEU A 487 2.50 -12.86 4.87
N ARG A 488 3.39 -13.71 4.39
CA ARG A 488 3.64 -15.07 4.82
C ARG A 488 5.14 -15.28 4.99
N ALA A 489 5.54 -16.31 5.70
CA ALA A 489 6.95 -16.54 6.00
C ALA A 489 7.83 -16.71 4.75
N SER A 490 7.29 -17.30 3.66
CA SER A 490 8.00 -17.48 2.41
C SER A 490 8.25 -16.17 1.64
N LEU A 491 7.51 -15.11 1.93
CA LEU A 491 7.71 -13.81 1.30
C LEU A 491 8.87 -13.00 1.89
N PHE A 492 9.41 -13.44 3.03
CA PHE A 492 10.58 -12.81 3.63
C PHE A 492 11.85 -13.53 3.16
N THR A 493 12.77 -12.74 2.59
CA THR A 493 14.02 -13.29 2.12
C THR A 493 14.96 -13.65 3.28
N ASN A 494 15.70 -14.73 3.10
CA ASN A 494 16.83 -15.11 3.93
C ASN A 494 18.18 -14.90 3.21
N ARG A 495 18.14 -14.29 2.02
CA ARG A 495 19.28 -13.98 1.16
C ARG A 495 19.93 -12.64 1.49
N TYR A 496 20.97 -12.32 0.74
CA TYR A 496 21.67 -11.04 0.85
C TYR A 496 20.93 -9.92 0.09
N GLY A 497 20.89 -8.74 0.69
CA GLY A 497 20.43 -7.49 0.11
C GLY A 497 21.24 -6.33 0.68
N LEU A 498 21.11 -5.13 0.15
CA LEU A 498 21.75 -3.94 0.71
C LEU A 498 21.25 -3.70 2.14
N ILE A 499 22.11 -3.17 2.99
CA ILE A 499 21.69 -2.64 4.30
C ILE A 499 20.63 -1.57 4.03
N SER A 500 19.51 -1.60 4.76
CA SER A 500 18.39 -0.69 4.57
C SER A 500 18.81 0.78 4.65
N ASP A 501 19.80 1.09 5.47
CA ASP A 501 20.39 2.43 5.56
C ASP A 501 21.12 2.82 4.25
N CYS A 502 21.88 1.90 3.65
CA CYS A 502 22.52 2.11 2.35
C CYS A 502 21.48 2.34 1.25
N PHE A 503 20.44 1.52 1.20
CA PHE A 503 19.31 1.70 0.26
C PHE A 503 18.64 3.06 0.44
N SER A 504 18.44 3.49 1.68
CA SER A 504 17.81 4.79 1.99
C SER A 504 18.67 5.97 1.60
N GLU A 505 19.99 5.90 1.82
CA GLU A 505 20.95 6.92 1.38
C GLU A 505 20.98 7.03 -0.15
N PHE A 506 20.93 5.88 -0.84
CA PHE A 506 20.80 5.85 -2.30
C PHE A 506 19.53 6.58 -2.76
N CYS A 507 18.37 6.25 -2.17
CA CYS A 507 17.12 6.93 -2.50
C CYS A 507 17.19 8.44 -2.20
N HIS A 508 17.72 8.83 -1.04
CA HIS A 508 17.89 10.23 -0.64
C HIS A 508 18.80 11.01 -1.61
N ALA A 509 19.94 10.42 -1.98
CA ALA A 509 20.87 11.03 -2.93
C ALA A 509 20.26 11.23 -4.32
N MET A 510 19.50 10.24 -4.81
CA MET A 510 18.82 10.28 -6.11
C MET A 510 17.68 11.30 -6.19
N ARG A 511 17.19 11.85 -5.08
CA ARG A 511 16.17 12.91 -5.09
C ARG A 511 16.64 14.18 -5.81
N LYS A 512 17.93 14.39 -5.95
CA LYS A 512 18.52 15.56 -6.62
C LYS A 512 18.37 15.50 -8.14
N TYR A 513 18.22 14.31 -8.71
CA TYR A 513 18.13 14.08 -10.15
C TYR A 513 16.67 14.16 -10.63
N ASP A 514 16.50 14.46 -11.92
CA ASP A 514 15.19 14.57 -12.55
C ASP A 514 15.10 13.75 -13.83
N PHE A 515 14.36 12.65 -13.80
CA PHE A 515 14.14 11.73 -14.92
C PHE A 515 12.71 11.84 -15.48
N THR A 516 12.01 12.95 -15.23
CA THR A 516 10.63 13.13 -15.65
C THR A 516 10.43 13.15 -17.16
N ASN A 517 11.47 13.42 -17.94
CA ASN A 517 11.43 13.49 -19.40
C ASN A 517 12.19 12.35 -20.11
N SER A 518 12.77 11.40 -19.41
CA SER A 518 13.65 10.38 -19.98
C SER A 518 12.95 9.44 -20.98
N PHE A 519 11.63 9.30 -20.91
CA PHE A 519 10.88 8.55 -21.93
C PHE A 519 10.60 9.37 -23.20
N GLY A 520 10.82 10.69 -23.17
CA GLY A 520 10.45 11.61 -24.25
C GLY A 520 11.21 11.43 -25.56
N GLU A 521 12.29 10.64 -25.55
CA GLU A 521 13.00 10.23 -26.77
C GLU A 521 12.20 9.19 -27.58
N TYR A 522 11.41 8.35 -26.91
CA TYR A 522 10.70 7.23 -27.51
C TYR A 522 9.19 7.44 -27.59
N PHE A 523 8.59 8.13 -26.61
CA PHE A 523 7.15 8.21 -26.43
C PHE A 523 6.68 9.61 -26.07
N ALA A 524 5.45 9.95 -26.51
CA ALA A 524 4.69 11.10 -26.05
C ALA A 524 3.41 10.66 -25.34
N LEU A 525 2.91 11.45 -24.41
CA LEU A 525 1.60 11.21 -23.82
C LEU A 525 0.51 11.69 -24.80
N ASN A 526 -0.65 11.02 -24.82
CA ASN A 526 -1.75 11.39 -25.71
C ASN A 526 -2.48 12.66 -25.24
N ASP A 527 -3.37 13.21 -26.05
CA ASP A 527 -4.05 14.48 -25.81
C ASP A 527 -5.07 14.46 -24.64
N ASN A 528 -5.35 13.29 -24.06
CA ASN A 528 -6.27 13.11 -22.94
C ASN A 528 -5.70 13.48 -21.57
N PHE A 529 -4.41 13.83 -21.51
CA PHE A 529 -3.77 14.25 -20.28
C PHE A 529 -3.99 15.73 -19.98
N ASN A 530 -4.48 16.01 -18.80
CA ASN A 530 -4.36 17.37 -18.26
C ASN A 530 -2.99 17.57 -17.58
N THR A 531 -2.65 18.79 -17.16
CA THR A 531 -1.35 19.11 -16.53
C THR A 531 -1.07 18.27 -15.28
N ARG A 532 -2.09 17.89 -14.50
CA ARG A 532 -1.90 17.07 -13.29
C ARG A 532 -1.66 15.61 -13.63
N ASP A 533 -2.35 15.11 -14.65
CA ASP A 533 -2.13 13.74 -15.13
C ASP A 533 -0.72 13.60 -15.71
N ASP A 534 -0.30 14.57 -16.53
CA ASP A 534 1.08 14.62 -17.08
C ASP A 534 2.13 14.64 -15.96
N THR A 535 1.99 15.54 -14.98
CA THR A 535 2.89 15.61 -13.83
C THR A 535 2.91 14.30 -13.03
N ALA A 536 1.77 13.68 -12.82
CA ALA A 536 1.64 12.45 -12.05
C ALA A 536 2.35 11.27 -12.71
N VAL A 537 2.14 11.08 -14.02
CA VAL A 537 2.79 10.01 -14.78
C VAL A 537 4.30 10.24 -14.88
N ARG A 538 4.74 11.45 -15.19
CA ARG A 538 6.17 11.80 -15.27
C ARG A 538 6.90 11.58 -13.93
N ARG A 539 6.29 11.95 -12.81
CA ARG A 539 6.88 11.71 -11.48
C ARG A 539 6.91 10.24 -11.11
N THR A 540 5.87 9.49 -11.45
CA THR A 540 5.84 8.04 -11.20
C THR A 540 6.91 7.34 -12.04
N PHE A 541 6.99 7.67 -13.33
CA PHE A 541 8.03 7.19 -14.22
C PHE A 541 9.43 7.52 -13.69
N SER A 542 9.69 8.80 -13.39
CA SER A 542 10.97 9.26 -12.85
C SER A 542 11.38 8.50 -11.58
N GLY A 543 10.45 8.27 -10.66
CA GLY A 543 10.73 7.54 -9.43
C GLY A 543 11.12 6.08 -9.68
N LEU A 544 10.41 5.40 -10.58
CA LEU A 544 10.73 4.02 -10.98
C LEU A 544 12.03 3.95 -11.79
N ALA A 545 12.24 4.88 -12.72
CA ALA A 545 13.47 4.96 -13.49
C ALA A 545 14.70 5.17 -12.60
N LYS A 546 14.65 6.08 -11.63
CA LYS A 546 15.73 6.29 -10.65
C LYS A 546 16.03 5.05 -9.81
N LEU A 547 15.02 4.25 -9.48
CA LEU A 547 15.20 3.00 -8.74
C LEU A 547 15.89 1.94 -9.60
N ILE A 548 15.43 1.76 -10.84
CA ILE A 548 15.84 0.63 -11.69
C ILE A 548 17.03 0.98 -12.58
N TYR A 549 17.07 2.21 -13.10
CA TYR A 549 18.08 2.73 -14.03
C TYR A 549 18.69 4.02 -13.50
N PRO A 550 19.45 3.97 -12.39
CA PRO A 550 19.98 5.18 -11.76
C PRO A 550 20.99 5.95 -12.63
N ASP A 551 21.52 5.33 -13.68
CA ASP A 551 22.36 5.94 -14.71
C ASP A 551 21.57 6.53 -15.89
N GLU A 552 20.24 6.51 -15.82
CA GLU A 552 19.29 6.95 -16.87
C GLU A 552 19.44 6.20 -18.21
N GLN A 553 20.13 5.04 -18.22
CA GLN A 553 20.30 4.22 -19.42
C GLN A 553 19.18 3.20 -19.53
N MET A 554 18.21 3.46 -20.41
CA MET A 554 17.06 2.60 -20.68
C MET A 554 16.89 2.43 -22.18
N ASP A 555 16.57 1.23 -22.63
CA ASP A 555 16.10 1.03 -23.99
C ASP A 555 14.61 1.39 -24.15
N LYS A 556 14.13 1.34 -25.39
CA LYS A 556 12.74 1.70 -25.73
C LYS A 556 11.73 0.82 -25.01
N GLU A 557 11.98 -0.50 -24.91
CA GLU A 557 11.06 -1.46 -24.28
C GLU A 557 11.01 -1.27 -22.76
N GLU A 558 12.16 -1.02 -22.14
CA GLU A 558 12.29 -0.72 -20.72
C GLU A 558 11.57 0.58 -20.36
N ALA A 559 11.76 1.63 -21.16
CA ALA A 559 11.06 2.91 -21.00
C ALA A 559 9.53 2.73 -21.18
N ARG A 560 9.10 1.91 -22.15
CA ARG A 560 7.68 1.59 -22.38
C ARG A 560 7.05 0.90 -21.18
N GLU A 561 7.71 -0.09 -20.60
CA GLU A 561 7.22 -0.84 -19.45
C GLU A 561 6.95 0.08 -18.25
N LEU A 562 7.94 0.95 -17.93
CA LEU A 562 7.78 1.92 -16.85
C LEU A 562 6.67 2.93 -17.14
N LEU A 563 6.56 3.42 -18.38
CA LEU A 563 5.55 4.38 -18.79
C LEU A 563 4.15 3.79 -18.69
N VAL A 564 3.94 2.59 -19.21
CA VAL A 564 2.66 1.88 -19.15
C VAL A 564 2.22 1.70 -17.69
N TYR A 565 3.13 1.25 -16.82
CA TYR A 565 2.82 1.09 -15.40
C TYR A 565 2.50 2.43 -14.72
N ALA A 566 3.22 3.49 -15.03
CA ALA A 566 2.96 4.83 -14.49
C ALA A 566 1.59 5.38 -14.94
N ILE A 567 1.23 5.17 -16.21
CA ILE A 567 -0.08 5.53 -16.76
C ILE A 567 -1.19 4.72 -16.08
N GLU A 568 -1.01 3.41 -15.90
CA GLU A 568 -1.98 2.55 -15.20
C GLU A 568 -2.27 3.09 -13.79
N CYS A 569 -1.23 3.43 -13.02
CA CYS A 569 -1.38 3.95 -11.67
C CYS A 569 -2.16 5.28 -11.63
N ARG A 570 -1.91 6.20 -12.57
CA ARG A 570 -2.62 7.49 -12.65
C ARG A 570 -4.03 7.32 -13.20
N ARG A 571 -4.21 6.49 -14.22
CA ARG A 571 -5.53 6.19 -14.79
C ARG A 571 -6.47 5.64 -13.72
N ARG A 572 -5.98 4.82 -12.80
CA ARG A 572 -6.77 4.31 -11.65
C ARG A 572 -7.31 5.45 -10.80
N VAL A 573 -6.52 6.48 -10.52
CA VAL A 573 -6.98 7.71 -9.85
C VAL A 573 -8.05 8.40 -10.68
N LYS A 574 -7.78 8.63 -11.96
CA LYS A 574 -8.68 9.37 -12.87
C LYS A 574 -10.06 8.71 -13.00
N GLU A 575 -10.12 7.39 -13.07
CA GLU A 575 -11.39 6.64 -13.12
C GLU A 575 -12.22 6.81 -11.84
N GLN A 576 -11.59 6.95 -10.68
CA GLN A 576 -12.33 7.24 -9.46
C GLN A 576 -12.82 8.68 -9.41
N LEU A 577 -12.03 9.63 -9.92
CA LEU A 577 -12.46 11.03 -10.07
C LEU A 577 -13.66 11.15 -11.01
N ARG A 578 -13.67 10.40 -12.13
CA ARG A 578 -14.82 10.33 -13.04
C ARG A 578 -16.08 9.83 -12.33
N LYS A 579 -15.96 8.83 -11.45
CA LYS A 579 -17.08 8.34 -10.64
C LYS A 579 -17.62 9.41 -9.68
N MET A 580 -16.74 10.22 -9.10
CA MET A 580 -17.10 11.27 -8.15
C MET A 580 -17.73 12.48 -8.86
N ASN A 581 -17.16 12.89 -9.98
CA ASN A 581 -17.61 14.06 -10.75
C ASN A 581 -17.44 13.81 -12.25
N PRO A 582 -18.40 13.10 -12.90
CA PRO A 582 -18.32 12.75 -14.32
C PRO A 582 -18.30 13.97 -15.25
N ALA A 583 -18.86 15.11 -14.81
CA ALA A 583 -18.92 16.32 -15.63
C ALA A 583 -17.54 17.00 -15.78
N GLU A 584 -16.67 16.85 -14.78
CA GLU A 584 -15.33 17.45 -14.76
C GLU A 584 -14.25 16.49 -15.30
N PHE A 585 -14.40 15.19 -15.05
CA PHE A 585 -13.40 14.18 -15.37
C PHE A 585 -13.94 13.20 -16.41
N SER A 586 -14.20 13.66 -17.64
CA SER A 586 -14.70 12.81 -18.74
C SER A 586 -13.59 12.02 -19.42
N ASP A 587 -12.39 12.63 -19.58
CA ASP A 587 -11.31 12.10 -20.39
C ASP A 587 -10.42 11.18 -19.55
N VAL A 588 -10.74 9.89 -19.58
CA VAL A 588 -10.04 8.85 -18.77
C VAL A 588 -9.19 7.89 -19.62
N MET A 589 -9.23 8.03 -20.95
CA MET A 589 -8.49 7.17 -21.88
C MET A 589 -7.04 7.63 -22.00
N LEU A 590 -6.30 7.49 -20.89
CA LEU A 590 -4.89 7.84 -20.83
C LEU A 590 -4.04 6.80 -21.57
N GLY A 591 -3.10 7.27 -22.39
CA GLY A 591 -2.26 6.42 -23.21
C GLY A 591 -1.00 7.12 -23.66
N TYR A 592 -0.25 6.50 -24.54
CA TYR A 592 0.99 7.04 -25.11
C TYR A 592 1.02 6.86 -26.61
N ILE A 593 1.82 7.70 -27.28
CA ILE A 593 2.08 7.67 -28.70
C ILE A 593 3.53 7.21 -28.88
N ASP A 594 3.75 6.16 -29.65
CA ASP A 594 5.08 5.73 -30.08
C ASP A 594 5.59 6.69 -31.17
N LEU A 595 6.71 7.36 -30.91
CA LEU A 595 7.23 8.40 -31.78
C LEU A 595 7.83 7.85 -33.09
N ASP A 596 8.21 6.56 -33.15
CA ASP A 596 8.73 5.94 -34.37
C ASP A 596 7.61 5.53 -35.34
N THR A 597 6.51 4.99 -34.78
CA THR A 597 5.37 4.49 -35.58
C THR A 597 4.23 5.49 -35.69
N ASN A 598 4.17 6.47 -34.79
CA ASN A 598 3.08 7.41 -34.59
C ASN A 598 1.76 6.71 -34.26
N GLU A 599 1.82 5.52 -33.66
CA GLU A 599 0.65 4.76 -33.18
C GLU A 599 0.32 5.15 -31.74
N GLU A 600 -0.96 5.30 -31.46
CA GLU A 600 -1.47 5.58 -30.12
C GLU A 600 -1.88 4.28 -29.41
N PHE A 601 -1.46 4.15 -28.15
CA PHE A 601 -1.76 3.01 -27.28
C PHE A 601 -2.46 3.48 -26.01
N ILE A 602 -3.67 3.00 -25.78
CA ILE A 602 -4.42 3.28 -24.54
C ILE A 602 -4.06 2.23 -23.49
N VAL A 603 -3.78 2.69 -22.26
CA VAL A 603 -3.43 1.80 -21.15
C VAL A 603 -4.69 1.46 -20.36
N ASP A 604 -5.10 0.20 -20.34
CA ASP A 604 -6.29 -0.28 -19.63
C ASP A 604 -6.04 -0.62 -18.16
N LEU A 605 -7.14 -0.65 -17.37
CA LEU A 605 -7.10 -1.03 -15.96
C LEU A 605 -7.63 -2.45 -15.77
N PRO A 606 -6.87 -3.36 -15.13
CA PRO A 606 -7.29 -4.73 -14.92
C PRO A 606 -8.63 -4.88 -14.18
N GLU A 607 -8.89 -4.03 -13.19
CA GLU A 607 -10.11 -4.05 -12.40
C GLU A 607 -11.34 -3.50 -13.15
N ILE A 608 -11.15 -2.76 -14.23
CA ILE A 608 -12.22 -2.19 -15.07
C ILE A 608 -12.35 -3.02 -16.36
N SER A 609 -11.23 -3.35 -16.97
CA SER A 609 -11.17 -4.29 -18.10
C SER A 609 -11.48 -5.72 -17.65
N GLY A 610 -11.45 -5.93 -16.33
CA GLY A 610 -11.73 -7.17 -15.59
C GLY A 610 -11.01 -8.34 -16.23
N GLY A 611 -9.90 -8.75 -15.71
CA GLY A 611 -9.25 -9.98 -16.18
C GLY A 611 -10.30 -11.06 -16.43
N THR A 612 -10.36 -11.62 -17.63
CA THR A 612 -11.32 -12.66 -18.06
C THR A 612 -12.76 -12.47 -17.55
N LEU A 613 -13.39 -11.31 -17.87
CA LEU A 613 -14.84 -11.11 -17.63
C LEU A 613 -15.66 -12.17 -18.38
N ILE A 614 -15.13 -12.61 -19.52
CA ILE A 614 -15.72 -13.63 -20.41
C ILE A 614 -15.00 -14.95 -20.13
N PRO A 615 -15.64 -15.90 -19.42
CA PRO A 615 -14.98 -17.14 -19.03
C PRO A 615 -14.64 -18.02 -20.25
N ASP A 616 -13.55 -18.76 -20.13
CA ASP A 616 -13.10 -19.76 -21.10
C ASP A 616 -13.78 -21.13 -20.92
N THR A 617 -14.71 -21.23 -19.99
CA THR A 617 -15.50 -22.42 -19.68
C THR A 617 -16.98 -22.18 -20.01
N PHE A 618 -17.73 -23.26 -20.23
CA PHE A 618 -19.18 -23.16 -20.43
C PHE A 618 -19.88 -22.56 -19.22
N GLY A 619 -20.64 -21.50 -19.48
CA GLY A 619 -21.47 -20.85 -18.48
C GLY A 619 -22.77 -21.62 -18.20
N LYS A 620 -23.67 -21.00 -17.44
CA LYS A 620 -25.03 -21.52 -17.24
C LYS A 620 -25.90 -21.18 -18.45
N PRO A 621 -26.88 -22.04 -18.81
CA PRO A 621 -27.87 -21.69 -19.82
C PRO A 621 -28.53 -20.34 -19.50
N GLY A 622 -28.76 -19.52 -20.51
CA GLY A 622 -29.31 -18.17 -20.36
C GLY A 622 -28.29 -17.07 -20.05
N TYR A 623 -27.00 -17.41 -19.87
CA TYR A 623 -25.90 -16.46 -19.63
C TYR A 623 -25.19 -16.15 -20.94
N VAL A 624 -25.15 -14.87 -21.33
CA VAL A 624 -24.53 -14.41 -22.57
C VAL A 624 -23.73 -13.15 -22.32
N TYR A 625 -22.58 -13.05 -22.97
CA TYR A 625 -21.73 -11.87 -22.92
C TYR A 625 -21.88 -11.07 -24.21
N ALA A 626 -21.94 -9.76 -24.09
CA ALA A 626 -22.07 -8.83 -25.19
C ALA A 626 -21.04 -7.70 -25.07
N VAL A 627 -20.66 -7.14 -26.20
CA VAL A 627 -19.86 -5.92 -26.30
C VAL A 627 -20.60 -4.92 -27.18
N GLY A 628 -20.56 -3.65 -26.80
CA GLY A 628 -21.20 -2.62 -27.61
C GLY A 628 -20.93 -1.22 -27.06
N ARG A 629 -21.21 -0.24 -27.90
CA ARG A 629 -21.05 1.17 -27.57
C ARG A 629 -22.13 1.61 -26.58
N SER A 630 -21.76 2.34 -25.57
CA SER A 630 -22.71 2.93 -24.60
C SER A 630 -23.64 3.94 -25.29
N TYR A 631 -24.83 4.13 -24.74
CA TYR A 631 -25.85 4.98 -25.38
C TYR A 631 -25.42 6.46 -25.47
N ASP A 632 -24.46 6.89 -24.68
CA ASP A 632 -23.88 8.23 -24.71
C ASP A 632 -22.74 8.40 -25.73
N ASP A 633 -22.48 7.36 -26.52
CA ASP A 633 -21.49 7.31 -27.61
C ASP A 633 -20.03 7.56 -27.19
N LYS A 634 -19.72 7.41 -25.89
CA LYS A 634 -18.41 7.77 -25.35
C LYS A 634 -17.52 6.59 -25.02
N ASN A 635 -18.09 5.41 -24.82
CA ASN A 635 -17.33 4.27 -24.30
C ASN A 635 -17.83 2.96 -24.89
N ILE A 636 -16.94 1.97 -24.96
CA ILE A 636 -17.29 0.59 -25.21
C ILE A 636 -17.41 -0.15 -23.87
N GLY A 637 -18.44 -0.95 -23.70
CA GLY A 637 -18.71 -1.74 -22.50
C GLY A 637 -18.86 -3.23 -22.75
N ILE A 638 -18.57 -4.03 -21.75
CA ILE A 638 -18.89 -5.47 -21.71
C ILE A 638 -20.11 -5.68 -20.82
N TYR A 639 -21.08 -6.39 -21.36
CA TYR A 639 -22.36 -6.63 -20.72
C TYR A 639 -22.61 -8.12 -20.56
N ARG A 640 -23.34 -8.48 -19.49
CA ARG A 640 -23.80 -9.85 -19.28
C ARG A 640 -25.31 -9.87 -19.16
N PHE A 641 -25.93 -10.69 -20.02
CA PHE A 641 -27.34 -10.99 -19.95
C PHE A 641 -27.53 -12.31 -19.18
N GLU A 642 -28.45 -12.31 -18.22
CA GLU A 642 -28.84 -13.50 -17.47
C GLU A 642 -30.35 -13.71 -17.62
N ASN A 643 -30.74 -14.68 -18.41
CA ASN A 643 -32.13 -15.04 -18.65
C ASN A 643 -32.52 -16.24 -17.76
N LYS A 644 -33.57 -16.08 -16.96
CA LYS A 644 -34.13 -17.15 -16.13
C LYS A 644 -35.57 -17.41 -16.52
N LEU A 645 -35.91 -18.68 -16.59
CA LEU A 645 -37.25 -19.16 -16.83
C LEU A 645 -37.99 -19.41 -15.51
N ILE A 646 -39.24 -18.97 -15.42
CA ILE A 646 -40.13 -19.20 -14.29
C ILE A 646 -41.45 -19.72 -14.89
N GLU A 647 -42.07 -20.74 -14.33
CA GLU A 647 -43.40 -21.20 -14.82
C GLU A 647 -44.35 -19.99 -14.93
N GLY A 648 -44.98 -19.82 -16.09
CA GLY A 648 -45.76 -18.62 -16.39
C GLY A 648 -46.57 -18.65 -17.66
N ASN A 649 -46.71 -17.51 -18.33
CA ASN A 649 -47.60 -17.31 -19.49
C ASN A 649 -46.89 -16.53 -20.61
N GLY A 650 -45.61 -16.68 -20.81
CA GLY A 650 -44.85 -16.07 -21.88
C GLY A 650 -44.54 -14.58 -21.72
N LYS A 651 -44.40 -14.07 -20.50
CA LYS A 651 -44.14 -12.66 -20.28
C LYS A 651 -42.66 -12.40 -19.97
N LEU A 652 -42.14 -11.30 -20.50
CA LEU A 652 -40.80 -10.80 -20.12
C LEU A 652 -40.94 -9.85 -18.94
N SER A 653 -40.14 -10.12 -17.90
CA SER A 653 -39.97 -9.21 -16.75
C SER A 653 -38.52 -8.79 -16.62
N PHE A 654 -38.29 -7.49 -16.49
CA PHE A 654 -36.96 -6.93 -16.20
C PHE A 654 -36.70 -7.02 -14.70
N ARG A 655 -35.64 -7.71 -14.32
CA ARG A 655 -35.17 -7.80 -12.93
C ARG A 655 -33.70 -7.33 -12.81
N ASN A 656 -33.37 -6.83 -11.67
CA ASN A 656 -32.14 -6.12 -11.41
C ASN A 656 -31.99 -4.82 -12.19
N VAL A 657 -32.64 -3.97 -11.78
CA VAL A 657 -33.14 -2.92 -12.48
C VAL A 657 -32.54 -1.56 -12.23
N GLU A 658 -31.49 -1.51 -11.41
CA GLU A 658 -30.79 -0.24 -11.23
C GLU A 658 -30.22 0.27 -12.59
N GLY A 659 -29.64 -0.61 -13.40
CA GLY A 659 -29.15 -0.25 -14.74
C GLY A 659 -30.26 0.08 -15.75
N LEU A 660 -31.37 -0.66 -15.75
CA LEU A 660 -32.45 -0.46 -16.72
C LEU A 660 -33.61 0.42 -16.23
N ALA A 661 -33.75 0.64 -14.92
CA ALA A 661 -34.81 1.49 -14.39
C ALA A 661 -34.68 2.94 -14.83
N GLY A 662 -33.46 3.44 -14.91
CA GLY A 662 -33.11 4.77 -15.45
C GLY A 662 -32.72 4.79 -16.92
N ALA A 663 -32.66 3.60 -17.60
CA ALA A 663 -32.19 3.50 -18.96
C ALA A 663 -33.05 4.26 -19.95
N PRO A 664 -32.45 4.80 -21.02
CA PRO A 664 -33.16 5.42 -22.13
C PRO A 664 -34.21 4.49 -22.71
N ARG A 665 -35.26 5.10 -23.25
CA ARG A 665 -36.35 4.33 -23.89
C ARG A 665 -35.86 3.49 -25.08
N SER A 666 -34.88 3.96 -25.84
CA SER A 666 -34.30 3.27 -26.97
C SER A 666 -33.67 1.93 -26.58
N VAL A 667 -32.98 1.84 -25.40
CA VAL A 667 -32.41 0.61 -24.88
C VAL A 667 -33.52 -0.39 -24.50
N LYS A 668 -34.57 0.06 -23.84
CA LYS A 668 -35.72 -0.79 -23.45
C LYS A 668 -36.49 -1.29 -24.69
N ASP A 669 -36.65 -0.42 -25.71
CA ASP A 669 -37.30 -0.76 -26.95
C ASP A 669 -36.47 -1.82 -27.73
N SER A 670 -35.13 -1.73 -27.74
CA SER A 670 -34.26 -2.72 -28.40
C SER A 670 -34.31 -4.10 -27.73
N ILE A 671 -34.32 -4.15 -26.40
CA ILE A 671 -34.50 -5.41 -25.64
C ILE A 671 -35.91 -5.99 -25.86
N THR A 672 -36.94 -5.14 -25.92
CA THR A 672 -38.30 -5.57 -26.22
C THR A 672 -38.43 -6.11 -27.66
N ALA A 673 -37.71 -5.51 -28.61
CA ALA A 673 -37.64 -6.00 -29.99
C ALA A 673 -36.98 -7.41 -30.06
N ALA A 674 -35.91 -7.63 -29.27
CA ALA A 674 -35.26 -8.93 -29.13
C ALA A 674 -36.22 -10.00 -28.62
N PHE A 675 -36.99 -9.68 -27.58
CA PHE A 675 -38.00 -10.62 -27.06
C PHE A 675 -39.12 -10.92 -28.05
N ASN A 676 -39.64 -9.91 -28.75
CA ASN A 676 -40.66 -10.09 -29.79
C ASN A 676 -40.14 -10.98 -30.95
N TYR A 677 -38.87 -10.77 -31.34
CA TYR A 677 -38.22 -11.62 -32.32
C TYR A 677 -38.12 -13.08 -31.86
N PHE A 678 -37.71 -13.27 -30.61
CA PHE A 678 -37.64 -14.60 -30.00
C PHE A 678 -38.98 -15.31 -30.00
N ILE A 679 -40.08 -14.65 -29.58
CA ILE A 679 -41.41 -15.23 -29.56
C ILE A 679 -41.80 -15.74 -30.97
N GLN A 680 -41.60 -14.93 -32.01
CA GLN A 680 -41.96 -15.24 -33.38
C GLN A 680 -41.16 -16.41 -33.95
N ASN A 681 -39.92 -16.62 -33.49
CA ASN A 681 -38.99 -17.59 -34.06
C ASN A 681 -38.64 -18.76 -33.12
N SER A 682 -39.14 -18.77 -31.88
CA SER A 682 -38.81 -19.78 -30.87
C SER A 682 -39.01 -21.22 -31.36
N ARG A 683 -40.11 -21.49 -32.09
CA ARG A 683 -40.42 -22.81 -32.65
C ARG A 683 -39.54 -23.25 -33.82
N LYS A 684 -38.73 -22.39 -34.40
CA LYS A 684 -37.82 -22.72 -35.48
C LYS A 684 -36.52 -23.37 -34.98
N LEU A 685 -36.15 -23.17 -33.73
CA LEU A 685 -34.93 -23.69 -33.15
C LEU A 685 -35.18 -24.73 -32.07
N ILE A 686 -36.32 -24.68 -31.39
CA ILE A 686 -36.61 -25.46 -30.18
C ILE A 686 -38.05 -26.00 -30.26
N ASP A 687 -38.24 -27.26 -29.93
CA ASP A 687 -39.58 -27.92 -29.85
C ASP A 687 -40.39 -27.52 -28.60
N GLY A 688 -39.83 -26.68 -27.72
CA GLY A 688 -40.49 -26.23 -26.50
C GLY A 688 -41.46 -25.10 -26.71
N LYS A 689 -42.49 -25.02 -25.87
CA LYS A 689 -43.46 -23.93 -25.87
C LYS A 689 -42.90 -22.77 -25.06
N TYR A 690 -42.65 -21.63 -25.68
CA TYR A 690 -42.16 -20.40 -24.99
C TYR A 690 -43.21 -19.85 -24.02
N ASP A 691 -44.50 -20.12 -24.24
CA ASP A 691 -45.68 -19.68 -23.48
C ASP A 691 -45.90 -20.44 -22.18
N ASP A 692 -45.17 -21.51 -21.91
CA ASP A 692 -45.16 -22.23 -20.63
C ASP A 692 -44.31 -21.51 -19.54
N PHE A 693 -43.53 -20.49 -19.92
CA PHE A 693 -42.59 -19.80 -19.01
C PHE A 693 -42.71 -18.29 -19.12
N ASP A 694 -42.56 -17.62 -17.96
CA ASP A 694 -42.25 -16.20 -17.91
C ASP A 694 -40.71 -16.03 -17.88
N TYR A 695 -40.22 -14.99 -18.52
CA TYR A 695 -38.79 -14.70 -18.72
C TYR A 695 -38.36 -13.54 -17.82
N SER A 696 -37.30 -13.77 -17.03
CA SER A 696 -36.74 -12.77 -16.14
C SER A 696 -35.32 -12.42 -16.62
N LEU A 697 -35.14 -11.21 -17.11
CA LEU A 697 -33.87 -10.68 -17.57
C LEU A 697 -33.16 -9.88 -16.48
N TYR A 698 -31.86 -10.17 -16.31
CA TYR A 698 -30.91 -9.35 -15.60
C TYR A 698 -29.89 -8.80 -16.60
N TYR A 699 -29.88 -7.51 -16.78
CA TYR A 699 -28.92 -6.81 -17.64
C TYR A 699 -27.82 -6.23 -16.74
N ASN A 700 -26.61 -6.78 -16.82
CA ASN A 700 -25.47 -6.38 -16.01
C ASN A 700 -24.44 -5.68 -16.89
N ASP A 701 -24.16 -4.41 -16.63
CA ASP A 701 -23.00 -3.69 -17.12
C ASP A 701 -21.79 -4.07 -16.26
N LEU A 702 -20.86 -4.83 -16.81
CA LEU A 702 -19.73 -5.38 -16.05
C LEU A 702 -18.60 -4.36 -15.81
N GLN A 703 -18.60 -3.26 -16.55
CA GLN A 703 -17.54 -2.26 -16.53
C GLN A 703 -18.03 -0.87 -16.10
N ASN A 704 -19.32 -0.73 -15.76
CA ASN A 704 -19.97 0.55 -15.44
C ASN A 704 -19.77 1.63 -16.53
N ARG A 705 -19.85 1.20 -17.80
CA ARG A 705 -19.68 2.08 -18.97
C ARG A 705 -20.99 2.70 -19.45
N ASN A 706 -22.08 2.49 -18.74
CA ASN A 706 -23.43 2.82 -19.10
C ASN A 706 -24.10 1.78 -19.99
N VAL A 707 -25.45 1.84 -20.11
CA VAL A 707 -26.20 0.85 -20.91
C VAL A 707 -25.99 1.03 -22.42
N SER A 708 -26.10 -0.06 -23.17
CA SER A 708 -25.98 -0.06 -24.64
C SER A 708 -27.27 -0.55 -25.30
N GLU A 709 -27.62 0.04 -26.45
CA GLU A 709 -28.67 -0.47 -27.32
C GLU A 709 -28.15 -1.42 -28.42
N GLU A 710 -26.83 -1.48 -28.61
CA GLU A 710 -26.17 -2.27 -29.66
C GLU A 710 -25.95 -3.74 -29.27
N VAL A 711 -26.49 -4.19 -28.15
CA VAL A 711 -26.24 -5.54 -27.58
C VAL A 711 -27.49 -6.42 -27.54
N SER A 712 -28.57 -6.01 -28.16
CA SER A 712 -29.87 -6.71 -28.09
C SER A 712 -29.90 -8.07 -28.81
N ILE A 713 -28.96 -8.36 -29.73
CA ILE A 713 -28.76 -9.70 -30.27
C ILE A 713 -28.35 -10.71 -29.18
N ALA A 714 -27.54 -10.31 -28.24
CA ALA A 714 -27.15 -11.14 -27.09
C ALA A 714 -28.37 -11.56 -26.27
N GLU A 715 -29.38 -10.71 -26.16
CA GLU A 715 -30.63 -11.08 -25.50
C GLU A 715 -31.40 -12.16 -26.26
N VAL A 716 -31.48 -12.06 -27.61
CA VAL A 716 -32.09 -13.12 -28.42
C VAL A 716 -31.38 -14.46 -28.16
N VAL A 717 -30.06 -14.47 -28.20
CA VAL A 717 -29.24 -15.66 -27.93
C VAL A 717 -29.47 -16.18 -26.51
N GLY A 718 -29.54 -15.30 -25.52
CA GLY A 718 -29.78 -15.65 -24.14
C GLY A 718 -31.15 -16.30 -23.89
N LEU A 719 -32.18 -15.80 -24.53
CA LEU A 719 -33.53 -16.38 -24.48
C LEU A 719 -33.58 -17.79 -25.14
N PHE A 720 -32.95 -17.97 -26.29
CA PHE A 720 -32.80 -19.29 -26.90
C PHE A 720 -31.96 -20.23 -26.05
N SER A 721 -30.87 -19.76 -25.46
CA SER A 721 -30.02 -20.54 -24.55
C SER A 721 -30.81 -21.00 -23.31
N ALA A 722 -31.59 -20.11 -22.71
CA ALA A 722 -32.40 -20.44 -21.53
C ALA A 722 -33.49 -21.44 -21.86
N LEU A 723 -34.25 -21.23 -22.94
CA LEU A 723 -35.35 -22.14 -23.35
C LEU A 723 -34.86 -23.52 -23.81
N SER A 724 -33.71 -23.59 -24.51
CA SER A 724 -33.10 -24.84 -24.91
C SER A 724 -32.30 -25.56 -23.81
N ASN A 725 -32.12 -24.90 -22.66
CA ASN A 725 -31.25 -25.34 -21.58
C ASN A 725 -29.83 -25.69 -22.07
N ARG A 726 -29.31 -24.95 -23.05
CA ARG A 726 -27.96 -25.10 -23.62
C ARG A 726 -27.10 -23.88 -23.28
N PRO A 727 -25.89 -24.06 -22.75
CA PRO A 727 -24.99 -22.95 -22.51
C PRO A 727 -24.44 -22.39 -23.82
N VAL A 728 -24.13 -21.12 -23.84
CA VAL A 728 -23.42 -20.43 -24.92
C VAL A 728 -21.96 -20.87 -24.96
N MET A 729 -21.34 -20.89 -26.15
CA MET A 729 -19.92 -21.26 -26.33
C MET A 729 -19.01 -20.37 -25.41
N PRO A 730 -17.94 -20.98 -24.86
CA PRO A 730 -17.01 -20.24 -24.02
C PRO A 730 -16.19 -19.22 -24.83
N SER A 731 -15.66 -18.19 -24.15
CA SER A 731 -14.87 -17.11 -24.73
C SER A 731 -15.54 -16.38 -25.89
N LEU A 732 -16.87 -16.42 -25.98
CA LEU A 732 -17.68 -15.79 -27.03
C LEU A 732 -18.29 -14.48 -26.50
N VAL A 733 -18.20 -13.44 -27.33
CA VAL A 733 -18.91 -12.17 -27.12
C VAL A 733 -19.75 -11.83 -28.34
N ILE A 734 -20.90 -11.21 -28.15
CA ILE A 734 -21.84 -10.89 -29.19
C ILE A 734 -21.98 -9.38 -29.30
N CYS A 735 -21.91 -8.84 -30.50
CA CYS A 735 -22.18 -7.44 -30.82
C CYS A 735 -23.26 -7.36 -31.88
N GLY A 736 -24.19 -6.40 -31.70
CA GLY A 736 -25.22 -6.12 -32.71
C GLY A 736 -26.60 -5.85 -32.11
N ARG A 737 -27.40 -5.13 -32.87
CA ARG A 737 -28.74 -4.70 -32.51
C ARG A 737 -29.79 -5.29 -33.43
N VAL A 738 -30.89 -5.76 -32.85
CA VAL A 738 -32.09 -6.15 -33.61
C VAL A 738 -33.11 -5.00 -33.56
N VAL A 739 -33.74 -4.73 -34.74
CA VAL A 739 -34.81 -3.76 -34.81
C VAL A 739 -36.17 -4.47 -34.84
N MET A 740 -37.27 -3.71 -34.73
CA MET A 740 -38.64 -4.25 -34.65
C MET A 740 -39.01 -5.07 -35.87
N SER A 741 -38.43 -4.81 -37.05
CA SER A 741 -38.61 -5.64 -38.27
C SER A 741 -37.94 -7.01 -38.18
N GLY A 742 -37.08 -7.24 -37.21
CA GLY A 742 -36.25 -8.46 -37.09
C GLY A 742 -34.94 -8.41 -37.87
N GLU A 743 -34.63 -7.28 -38.50
CA GLU A 743 -33.34 -7.06 -39.16
C GLU A 743 -32.25 -6.73 -38.20
N THR A 744 -30.99 -6.96 -38.57
CA THR A 744 -29.80 -6.65 -37.79
C THR A 744 -29.20 -5.34 -38.28
N MET A 745 -28.84 -4.46 -37.32
CA MET A 745 -28.16 -3.19 -37.62
C MET A 745 -26.64 -3.42 -37.70
N PRO A 746 -25.95 -2.76 -38.66
CA PRO A 746 -24.49 -2.84 -38.76
C PRO A 746 -23.84 -2.09 -37.62
N VAL A 747 -22.69 -2.61 -37.15
CA VAL A 747 -21.77 -1.91 -36.26
C VAL A 747 -20.74 -1.20 -37.14
N ILE A 748 -20.80 0.14 -37.17
CA ILE A 748 -20.05 0.95 -38.14
C ILE A 748 -18.93 1.73 -37.46
N THR A 749 -19.13 2.14 -36.23
CA THR A 749 -18.21 3.04 -35.49
C THR A 749 -17.51 2.34 -34.34
N MET A 750 -16.27 2.75 -34.04
CA MET A 750 -15.48 2.25 -32.91
C MET A 750 -15.27 0.71 -32.90
N LEU A 751 -15.21 0.09 -34.08
CA LEU A 751 -15.09 -1.36 -34.18
C LEU A 751 -13.72 -1.85 -33.67
N ASP A 752 -12.66 -1.08 -33.86
CA ASP A 752 -11.33 -1.27 -33.31
C ASP A 752 -11.35 -1.27 -31.78
N GLU A 753 -12.01 -0.28 -31.16
CA GLU A 753 -12.16 -0.24 -29.69
C GLU A 753 -13.01 -1.41 -29.15
N ILE A 754 -14.03 -1.85 -29.91
CA ILE A 754 -14.84 -3.04 -29.58
C ILE A 754 -13.96 -4.28 -29.53
N PHE A 755 -13.06 -4.46 -30.53
CA PHE A 755 -12.14 -5.60 -30.56
C PHE A 755 -11.14 -5.56 -29.41
N VAL A 756 -10.51 -4.41 -29.16
CA VAL A 756 -9.58 -4.24 -28.03
C VAL A 756 -10.28 -4.53 -26.71
N THR A 757 -11.49 -3.96 -26.49
CA THR A 757 -12.24 -4.16 -25.25
C THR A 757 -12.66 -5.63 -25.06
N ALA A 758 -13.07 -6.31 -26.13
CA ALA A 758 -13.44 -7.70 -26.08
C ALA A 758 -12.22 -8.62 -25.82
N ALA A 759 -11.06 -8.35 -26.45
CA ALA A 759 -9.81 -9.08 -26.21
C ALA A 759 -9.39 -8.98 -24.75
N ASN A 760 -9.32 -7.76 -24.23
CA ASN A 760 -8.95 -7.48 -22.85
C ASN A 760 -9.91 -8.12 -21.84
N ALA A 761 -11.18 -8.30 -22.21
CA ALA A 761 -12.17 -9.01 -21.40
C ALA A 761 -12.07 -10.54 -21.47
N GLY A 762 -11.17 -11.09 -22.27
CA GLY A 762 -10.94 -12.54 -22.42
C GLY A 762 -11.74 -13.21 -23.54
N ALA A 763 -12.36 -12.46 -24.45
CA ALA A 763 -12.99 -13.02 -25.63
C ALA A 763 -11.95 -13.58 -26.62
N LYS A 764 -12.22 -14.76 -27.16
CA LYS A 764 -11.46 -15.35 -28.27
C LYS A 764 -12.25 -15.37 -29.57
N LYS A 765 -13.56 -15.17 -29.45
CA LYS A 765 -14.50 -15.11 -30.59
C LYS A 765 -15.47 -13.95 -30.40
N ILE A 766 -15.79 -13.27 -31.51
CA ILE A 766 -16.82 -12.24 -31.57
C ILE A 766 -17.82 -12.55 -32.67
N LEU A 767 -19.13 -12.45 -32.37
CA LEU A 767 -20.19 -12.54 -33.35
C LEU A 767 -20.59 -11.13 -33.80
N LEU A 768 -20.53 -10.87 -35.08
CA LEU A 768 -20.85 -9.61 -35.73
C LEU A 768 -21.95 -9.76 -36.82
N PRO A 769 -22.78 -8.74 -37.04
CA PRO A 769 -23.68 -8.71 -38.18
C PRO A 769 -22.92 -8.77 -39.52
N GLU A 770 -23.39 -9.54 -40.49
CA GLU A 770 -22.79 -9.68 -41.83
C GLU A 770 -22.58 -8.34 -42.53
N ASN A 771 -23.50 -7.41 -42.32
CA ASN A 771 -23.40 -6.06 -42.87
C ASN A 771 -22.32 -5.16 -42.23
N SER A 772 -21.60 -5.64 -41.19
CA SER A 772 -20.43 -5.01 -40.60
C SER A 772 -19.09 -5.52 -41.19
N ARG A 773 -19.11 -6.51 -42.10
CA ARG A 773 -17.93 -7.14 -42.71
C ARG A 773 -16.98 -6.13 -43.37
N ALA A 774 -17.54 -5.13 -44.06
CA ALA A 774 -16.72 -4.11 -44.73
C ALA A 774 -15.89 -3.27 -43.76
N ASN A 775 -16.40 -3.02 -42.55
CA ASN A 775 -15.69 -2.33 -41.49
C ASN A 775 -14.64 -3.23 -40.81
N TYR A 776 -14.98 -4.51 -40.60
CA TYR A 776 -14.01 -5.49 -40.09
C TYR A 776 -12.79 -5.66 -40.99
N GLU A 777 -12.97 -5.64 -42.33
CA GLU A 777 -11.86 -5.75 -43.29
C GLU A 777 -10.83 -4.61 -43.15
N GLN A 778 -11.23 -3.46 -42.57
CA GLN A 778 -10.37 -2.31 -42.39
C GLN A 778 -9.54 -2.40 -41.09
N LEU A 779 -9.83 -3.33 -40.17
CA LEU A 779 -9.08 -3.55 -38.96
C LEU A 779 -7.67 -4.08 -39.25
N SER A 780 -6.72 -3.79 -38.36
CA SER A 780 -5.34 -4.28 -38.44
C SER A 780 -5.28 -5.82 -38.35
N ASP A 781 -4.30 -6.43 -39.04
CA ASP A 781 -4.08 -7.87 -38.99
C ASP A 781 -3.78 -8.39 -37.58
N LYS A 782 -3.17 -7.55 -36.74
CA LYS A 782 -2.92 -7.84 -35.31
C LYS A 782 -4.24 -8.08 -34.56
N MET A 783 -5.20 -7.16 -34.65
CA MET A 783 -6.51 -7.28 -34.00
C MET A 783 -7.29 -8.51 -34.50
N LYS A 784 -7.23 -8.79 -35.81
CA LYS A 784 -7.85 -9.98 -36.41
C LYS A 784 -7.22 -11.30 -35.93
N SER A 785 -5.96 -11.27 -35.52
CA SER A 785 -5.28 -12.46 -35.00
C SER A 785 -5.58 -12.70 -33.49
N GLU A 786 -5.93 -11.67 -32.72
CA GLU A 786 -6.26 -11.79 -31.30
C GLU A 786 -7.66 -12.34 -31.05
N ILE A 787 -8.65 -11.92 -31.86
CA ILE A 787 -10.04 -12.40 -31.75
C ILE A 787 -10.54 -12.83 -33.15
N SER A 788 -11.05 -14.05 -33.25
CA SER A 788 -11.69 -14.52 -34.47
C SER A 788 -13.12 -13.99 -34.58
N ALA A 789 -13.46 -13.37 -35.72
CA ALA A 789 -14.81 -12.91 -35.98
C ALA A 789 -15.62 -13.97 -36.73
N GLU A 790 -16.84 -14.21 -36.27
CA GLU A 790 -17.86 -14.98 -37.01
C GLU A 790 -19.03 -14.05 -37.33
N PHE A 791 -19.66 -14.22 -38.49
CA PHE A 791 -20.69 -13.32 -38.99
C PHE A 791 -22.04 -14.00 -39.05
N TYR A 792 -23.09 -13.25 -38.76
CA TYR A 792 -24.48 -13.70 -38.86
C TYR A 792 -25.34 -12.71 -39.66
N SER A 793 -26.27 -13.24 -40.46
CA SER A 793 -27.21 -12.45 -41.23
C SER A 793 -28.54 -12.24 -40.51
N THR A 794 -28.89 -13.12 -39.56
CA THR A 794 -30.14 -13.04 -38.80
C THR A 794 -29.92 -13.32 -37.33
N PRO A 795 -30.73 -12.78 -36.42
CA PRO A 795 -30.60 -13.09 -34.98
C PRO A 795 -30.76 -14.58 -34.66
N LEU A 796 -31.52 -15.33 -35.45
CA LEU A 796 -31.67 -16.77 -35.32
C LEU A 796 -30.38 -17.51 -35.69
N GLU A 797 -29.66 -17.06 -36.68
CA GLU A 797 -28.35 -17.57 -37.08
C GLU A 797 -27.31 -17.31 -35.99
N ALA A 798 -27.29 -16.09 -35.43
CA ALA A 798 -26.45 -15.78 -34.28
C ALA A 798 -26.69 -16.73 -33.09
N ALA A 799 -27.96 -17.07 -32.80
CA ALA A 799 -28.29 -18.02 -31.77
C ALA A 799 -27.81 -19.44 -32.10
N LYS A 800 -27.90 -19.88 -33.35
CA LYS A 800 -27.41 -21.19 -33.78
C LYS A 800 -25.89 -21.29 -33.64
N ILE A 801 -25.16 -20.30 -34.13
CA ILE A 801 -23.69 -20.23 -33.99
C ILE A 801 -23.30 -20.24 -32.50
N ALA A 802 -23.90 -19.38 -31.72
CA ALA A 802 -23.57 -19.25 -30.32
C ALA A 802 -23.85 -20.50 -29.46
N LEU A 803 -24.87 -21.28 -29.84
CA LEU A 803 -25.25 -22.53 -29.15
C LEU A 803 -24.62 -23.78 -29.77
N GLY A 804 -23.81 -23.64 -30.83
CA GLY A 804 -23.17 -24.76 -31.51
C GLY A 804 -24.17 -25.72 -32.12
N VAL A 805 -25.29 -25.21 -32.68
CA VAL A 805 -26.30 -26.01 -33.38
C VAL A 805 -26.04 -25.90 -34.88
N GLU A 806 -25.89 -27.05 -35.56
CA GLU A 806 -25.66 -27.06 -37.00
C GLU A 806 -26.78 -26.33 -37.76
N LEU A 807 -26.38 -25.53 -38.75
CA LEU A 807 -27.24 -24.70 -39.58
C LEU A 807 -28.12 -25.54 -40.51
#